data_8d1307bee06eb6751560bb0d21440285
#
_entry.id   8d1307bee06eb6751560bb0d21440285
#
_cell.length_a   1.000
_cell.length_b   1.000
_cell.length_c   1.000
_cell.angle_alpha   90.00
_cell.angle_beta   90.00
_cell.angle_gamma   90.00
#
_symmetry.space_group_name_H-M   'P 1'
#
loop_
_entity.id
_entity.type
_entity.pdbx_description
1 polymer ?
#
loop_
_entity_poly.entity_id
_entity_poly.type
_entity_poly.pdbx_seq_one_letter_code
_entity_poly.pdbx_strand_id
1 'polypeptide(L)'
;MAAIVSTLVPAGCTDDVYDPERGIQTVPKENPLGEDFSAPDSFDWSMINAVNLNVEVKDEFNGRYKYLIEVFTDNPISNAGVTPIAAGTANKNKSYNTEVSISKATTRLFIRQTDPKQRKEVYEYAIPENGGTMNCKLFYVSTSTRAASGVTSSSNSAFEAARQAGITEIEDKEYKESEVIPSVPATSDKFNDNSSGVLSNGAKYIIGRGETERQTIKTNNNDRATVFVQGVWELNGNLNSNLDIYVMNGGKIIASNLTIGNNNTLTIQNGGNLECVSLNLGCPTKNFGTITASKDLTMNLGGHPELFNEGVIDVKGEVRINGSNVINHHIFSAKTVKVTSVQLLNKANLNSATNININGSRIFNYGYIKFDENDGEIKTDNSTATVIINHDKAKITGHEIEGHLSVYNDGIIEVSEFTSSSLYNSCTVIVKEEFKFQNMTLNKGSITAGRANESDTEWLPVPEIETHANAKLTLIDGSMIKAKEFDVESGNVIFQAINITNDNKSMIKVEEIEFESPTNTELLGRNLVIEGKIKGPDKHHPFKKNESINTGFDESKYTIETCGGLYDEGNKGEEEKDPDFPIEIGDSDTYTFTFEDNWPVYGDFDMNDLVIVMSRKELKINEDGIVERLRITLDLRAVGAAKTLGAGIRFIKLPQNIRPDKFTVSGKNVSFEDGQSLPTYILFNDAHTALWGSKYTDASKFINTVADGPFKKDTKEYSIIMELPASANVKPEDLNINHIDIFAITAPTTVKRERTEVHVAGFAPTDLATTYYLNSGNDNSSVAENRYYLSKENLAWAVVIPQEFAWPTEHQKITTVYDKFKSWVTTGGQQDNDWYKSHSQDVYPIENLTQLNKY
;
A
#
# COMPACT_ATOMS: atom_id res chain seq x y z
N MET A 1 33.17 60.50 31.95
CA MET A 1 32.09 59.51 31.84
C MET A 1 31.73 59.43 30.37
N ALA A 2 32.23 58.43 29.65
CA ALA A 2 31.89 58.19 28.27
C ALA A 2 30.89 57.02 28.23
N ALA A 3 29.68 57.25 27.76
CA ALA A 3 28.65 56.25 27.58
C ALA A 3 28.99 55.52 26.31
N ILE A 4 29.23 54.19 26.44
CA ILE A 4 29.32 53.29 25.31
C ILE A 4 27.87 52.90 24.98
N VAL A 5 27.37 53.39 23.85
CA VAL A 5 26.13 52.91 23.22
C VAL A 5 26.50 51.69 22.41
N SER A 6 26.19 50.50 22.92
CA SER A 6 26.22 49.27 22.14
C SER A 6 25.01 49.23 21.20
N THR A 7 25.22 49.50 19.94
CA THR A 7 24.27 49.19 18.89
C THR A 7 24.26 47.68 18.69
N LEU A 8 23.21 47.01 19.18
CA LEU A 8 22.81 45.70 18.72
C LEU A 8 22.44 45.85 17.25
N VAL A 9 23.31 45.37 16.38
CA VAL A 9 22.96 45.10 14.99
C VAL A 9 22.12 43.83 15.03
N PRO A 10 20.86 43.86 14.62
CA PRO A 10 20.17 42.61 14.37
C PRO A 10 20.95 41.91 13.26
N ALA A 11 21.32 40.65 13.47
CA ALA A 11 21.76 39.76 12.41
C ALA A 11 20.52 39.55 11.53
N GLY A 12 20.29 40.42 10.59
CA GLY A 12 19.38 40.26 9.51
C GLY A 12 19.93 39.14 8.63
N CYS A 13 19.12 38.15 8.33
CA CYS A 13 19.35 37.31 7.18
C CYS A 13 19.67 38.24 6.00
N THR A 14 20.82 38.06 5.41
CA THR A 14 21.20 38.82 4.22
C THR A 14 20.25 38.38 3.13
N ASP A 15 19.36 39.28 2.70
CA ASP A 15 18.63 39.13 1.46
C ASP A 15 19.67 38.74 0.40
N ASP A 16 19.58 37.53 -0.15
CA ASP A 16 20.39 37.11 -1.30
C ASP A 16 19.87 37.84 -2.54
N VAL A 17 20.10 39.14 -2.57
CA VAL A 17 19.77 39.96 -3.74
C VAL A 17 20.74 39.56 -4.85
N TYR A 18 20.20 38.97 -5.93
CA TYR A 18 20.98 38.74 -7.13
C TYR A 18 21.54 40.08 -7.63
N ASP A 19 22.84 40.18 -7.56
CA ASP A 19 23.60 41.28 -8.15
C ASP A 19 24.19 40.79 -9.47
N PRO A 20 23.62 41.21 -10.60
CA PRO A 20 24.12 40.79 -11.91
C PRO A 20 25.58 41.17 -12.17
N GLU A 21 26.17 42.11 -11.40
CA GLU A 21 27.57 42.47 -11.50
C GLU A 21 28.50 41.51 -10.73
N ARG A 22 27.98 40.75 -9.77
CA ARG A 22 28.75 39.79 -8.97
C ARG A 22 28.87 38.40 -9.60
N GLY A 23 28.07 38.07 -10.63
CA GLY A 23 28.05 36.78 -11.25
C GLY A 23 27.45 35.67 -10.35
N ILE A 24 27.60 34.42 -10.79
CA ILE A 24 27.08 33.27 -10.06
C ILE A 24 27.99 32.95 -8.89
N GLN A 25 27.42 32.82 -7.68
CA GLN A 25 28.15 32.49 -6.48
C GLN A 25 28.59 31.02 -6.48
N THR A 26 29.86 30.79 -6.18
CA THR A 26 30.46 29.43 -6.13
C THR A 26 31.13 29.11 -4.79
N VAL A 27 31.06 30.04 -3.84
CA VAL A 27 31.55 29.79 -2.47
C VAL A 27 30.49 29.00 -1.73
N PRO A 28 30.79 27.78 -1.22
CA PRO A 28 29.80 26.98 -0.51
C PRO A 28 29.20 27.76 0.67
N LYS A 29 27.86 27.61 0.81
CA LYS A 29 27.13 28.12 1.98
C LYS A 29 26.93 27.00 2.99
N GLU A 30 26.67 27.36 4.24
CA GLU A 30 26.23 26.41 5.27
C GLU A 30 24.90 25.81 4.88
N ASN A 31 24.67 24.55 5.28
CA ASN A 31 23.41 23.86 5.03
C ASN A 31 22.26 24.54 5.81
N PRO A 32 21.31 25.18 5.16
CA PRO A 32 20.25 25.92 5.83
C PRO A 32 19.27 25.01 6.61
N LEU A 33 19.26 23.71 6.33
CA LEU A 33 18.43 22.75 7.05
C LEU A 33 19.12 22.13 8.28
N GLY A 34 20.42 22.46 8.49
CA GLY A 34 21.24 22.00 9.61
C GLY A 34 22.48 21.24 9.18
N GLU A 35 23.57 21.31 9.95
CA GLU A 35 24.84 20.66 9.60
C GLU A 35 24.74 19.15 9.42
N ASP A 36 23.89 18.49 10.22
CA ASP A 36 23.67 17.03 10.17
C ASP A 36 22.52 16.61 9.23
N PHE A 37 21.90 17.55 8.51
CA PHE A 37 20.79 17.23 7.63
C PHE A 37 21.31 16.79 6.25
N SER A 38 21.16 15.50 5.95
CA SER A 38 21.56 14.91 4.67
C SER A 38 20.60 13.79 4.26
N ALA A 39 20.53 13.56 2.96
CA ALA A 39 19.85 12.39 2.41
C ALA A 39 20.88 11.26 2.14
N PRO A 40 20.47 9.98 2.21
CA PRO A 40 21.30 8.86 1.78
C PRO A 40 21.73 9.01 0.30
N ASP A 41 22.91 8.56 -0.06
CA ASP A 41 23.44 8.66 -1.43
C ASP A 41 22.57 7.97 -2.47
N SER A 42 21.81 6.95 -2.06
CA SER A 42 20.88 6.21 -2.92
C SER A 42 19.52 6.89 -3.10
N PHE A 43 19.27 8.01 -2.42
CA PHE A 43 18.00 8.72 -2.51
C PHE A 43 17.94 9.55 -3.79
N ASP A 44 16.96 9.22 -4.64
CA ASP A 44 16.78 9.82 -5.96
C ASP A 44 15.84 11.02 -5.99
N TRP A 45 15.30 11.44 -4.84
CA TRP A 45 14.31 12.53 -4.69
C TRP A 45 13.00 12.30 -5.46
N SER A 46 12.84 11.16 -6.12
CA SER A 46 11.62 10.85 -6.85
C SER A 46 10.49 10.48 -5.89
N MET A 47 9.32 11.06 -6.11
CA MET A 47 8.07 10.72 -5.44
C MET A 47 7.17 9.86 -6.33
N ILE A 48 7.70 9.37 -7.44
CA ILE A 48 6.98 8.66 -8.50
C ILE A 48 7.63 7.30 -8.70
N ASN A 49 6.81 6.25 -8.72
CA ASN A 49 7.19 4.90 -9.10
C ASN A 49 6.86 4.65 -10.57
N ALA A 50 7.74 3.95 -11.27
CA ALA A 50 7.43 3.32 -12.54
C ALA A 50 6.95 1.88 -12.27
N VAL A 51 5.76 1.54 -12.77
CA VAL A 51 5.14 0.22 -12.61
C VAL A 51 4.89 -0.38 -13.99
N ASN A 52 5.50 -1.54 -14.23
CA ASN A 52 5.29 -2.31 -15.46
C ASN A 52 4.07 -3.21 -15.29
N LEU A 53 3.09 -3.09 -16.15
CA LEU A 53 1.86 -3.89 -16.16
C LEU A 53 1.90 -4.89 -17.30
N ASN A 54 1.61 -6.16 -16.99
CA ASN A 54 1.28 -7.20 -17.94
C ASN A 54 -0.14 -7.68 -17.63
N VAL A 55 -1.11 -7.36 -18.50
CA VAL A 55 -2.53 -7.65 -18.29
C VAL A 55 -3.00 -8.72 -19.26
N GLU A 56 -3.40 -9.84 -18.71
CA GLU A 56 -3.96 -10.97 -19.44
C GLU A 56 -5.48 -11.01 -19.25
N VAL A 57 -6.22 -11.29 -20.31
CA VAL A 57 -7.68 -11.45 -20.29
C VAL A 57 -8.06 -12.90 -20.51
N LYS A 58 -9.18 -13.33 -19.92
CA LYS A 58 -9.83 -14.57 -20.28
C LYS A 58 -10.67 -14.33 -21.54
N ASP A 59 -10.13 -14.69 -22.68
CA ASP A 59 -10.75 -14.44 -23.98
C ASP A 59 -11.81 -15.51 -24.30
N GLU A 60 -13.08 -15.13 -24.23
CA GLU A 60 -14.25 -15.98 -24.58
C GLU A 60 -14.48 -16.07 -26.10
N PHE A 61 -13.81 -15.25 -26.90
CA PHE A 61 -14.00 -15.12 -28.36
C PHE A 61 -12.88 -15.79 -29.19
N ASN A 62 -11.99 -16.53 -28.51
CA ASN A 62 -10.90 -17.30 -29.11
C ASN A 62 -9.95 -16.45 -30.00
N GLY A 63 -9.65 -15.24 -29.58
CA GLY A 63 -8.74 -14.31 -30.29
C GLY A 63 -9.35 -13.59 -31.48
N ARG A 64 -10.66 -13.71 -31.70
CA ARG A 64 -11.37 -13.07 -32.81
C ARG A 64 -11.51 -11.56 -32.63
N TYR A 65 -11.70 -11.12 -31.42
CA TYR A 65 -11.89 -9.73 -31.03
C TYR A 65 -10.84 -9.30 -30.00
N LYS A 66 -10.77 -8.00 -29.75
CA LYS A 66 -9.93 -7.37 -28.74
C LYS A 66 -10.77 -6.91 -27.55
N TYR A 67 -10.21 -7.04 -26.36
CA TYR A 67 -10.72 -6.46 -25.13
C TYR A 67 -10.05 -5.10 -24.92
N LEU A 68 -10.81 -4.07 -24.55
CA LEU A 68 -10.24 -2.81 -24.09
C LEU A 68 -9.81 -2.97 -22.64
N ILE A 69 -8.58 -2.58 -22.35
CA ILE A 69 -8.00 -2.52 -21.00
C ILE A 69 -7.72 -1.07 -20.69
N GLU A 70 -8.23 -0.61 -19.54
CA GLU A 70 -8.02 0.75 -19.04
C GLU A 70 -7.52 0.66 -17.59
N VAL A 71 -6.54 1.47 -17.24
CA VAL A 71 -5.87 1.48 -15.92
C VAL A 71 -6.16 2.80 -15.23
N PHE A 72 -6.56 2.75 -13.96
CA PHE A 72 -6.94 3.91 -13.16
C PHE A 72 -6.24 3.89 -11.80
N THR A 73 -6.01 5.05 -11.22
CA THR A 73 -5.51 5.21 -9.83
C THR A 73 -6.63 5.31 -8.80
N ASP A 74 -7.86 5.57 -9.24
CA ASP A 74 -9.07 5.56 -8.44
C ASP A 74 -10.14 4.69 -9.08
N ASN A 75 -11.14 4.29 -8.32
CA ASN A 75 -12.19 3.40 -8.81
C ASN A 75 -13.11 4.11 -9.82
N PRO A 76 -13.12 3.71 -11.11
CA PRO A 76 -13.91 4.37 -12.14
C PRO A 76 -15.43 4.17 -12.00
N ILE A 77 -15.87 3.31 -11.07
CA ILE A 77 -17.30 3.11 -10.78
C ILE A 77 -17.79 4.13 -9.75
N SER A 78 -17.05 4.29 -8.65
CA SER A 78 -17.40 5.27 -7.61
C SER A 78 -17.08 6.70 -8.01
N ASN A 79 -16.11 6.89 -8.92
CA ASN A 79 -15.70 8.19 -9.45
C ASN A 79 -15.78 8.20 -10.99
N ALA A 80 -16.96 8.49 -11.51
CA ALA A 80 -17.19 8.54 -12.95
C ALA A 80 -16.37 9.62 -13.71
N GLY A 81 -15.74 10.53 -12.98
CA GLY A 81 -14.90 11.60 -13.56
C GLY A 81 -13.42 11.21 -13.70
N VAL A 82 -13.02 10.04 -13.19
CA VAL A 82 -11.60 9.63 -13.28
C VAL A 82 -11.24 9.23 -14.71
N THR A 83 -10.11 9.75 -15.20
CA THR A 83 -9.56 9.42 -16.51
C THR A 83 -8.61 8.25 -16.38
N PRO A 84 -8.59 7.28 -17.32
CA PRO A 84 -7.60 6.21 -17.30
C PRO A 84 -6.18 6.77 -17.52
N ILE A 85 -5.23 6.32 -16.71
CA ILE A 85 -3.81 6.69 -16.85
C ILE A 85 -3.12 5.92 -17.99
N ALA A 86 -3.67 4.77 -18.37
CA ALA A 86 -3.21 3.97 -19.50
C ALA A 86 -4.40 3.21 -20.10
N ALA A 87 -4.35 2.98 -21.40
CA ALA A 87 -5.32 2.13 -22.10
C ALA A 87 -4.67 1.41 -23.27
N GLY A 88 -5.25 0.26 -23.65
CA GLY A 88 -4.81 -0.54 -24.76
C GLY A 88 -5.68 -1.76 -24.95
N THR A 89 -5.21 -2.73 -25.72
CA THR A 89 -5.99 -3.92 -26.04
C THR A 89 -5.26 -5.22 -25.68
N ALA A 90 -6.03 -6.22 -25.26
CA ALA A 90 -5.57 -7.58 -25.03
C ALA A 90 -6.51 -8.60 -25.69
N ASN A 91 -6.03 -9.81 -25.95
CA ASN A 91 -6.81 -10.99 -26.30
C ASN A 91 -6.01 -12.25 -25.98
N LYS A 92 -6.54 -13.43 -26.33
CA LYS A 92 -5.88 -14.74 -26.12
C LYS A 92 -4.42 -14.80 -26.62
N ASN A 93 -4.09 -14.05 -27.67
CA ASN A 93 -2.79 -14.11 -28.36
C ASN A 93 -1.82 -13.00 -27.92
N LYS A 94 -2.32 -11.98 -27.25
CA LYS A 94 -1.54 -10.79 -26.91
C LYS A 94 -2.04 -10.17 -25.61
N SER A 95 -1.20 -10.16 -24.58
CA SER A 95 -1.41 -9.40 -23.35
C SER A 95 -1.24 -7.90 -23.60
N TYR A 96 -1.89 -7.07 -22.82
CA TYR A 96 -1.61 -5.65 -22.77
C TYR A 96 -0.41 -5.39 -21.87
N ASN A 97 0.65 -4.79 -22.39
CA ASN A 97 1.85 -4.45 -21.66
C ASN A 97 2.07 -2.95 -21.75
N THR A 98 2.32 -2.29 -20.62
CA THR A 98 2.61 -0.86 -20.53
C THR A 98 3.39 -0.54 -19.26
N GLU A 99 4.07 0.59 -19.23
CA GLU A 99 4.63 1.18 -18.01
C GLU A 99 3.79 2.41 -17.62
N VAL A 100 3.41 2.50 -16.38
CA VAL A 100 2.71 3.67 -15.82
C VAL A 100 3.57 4.33 -14.74
N SER A 101 3.52 5.65 -14.68
CA SER A 101 4.14 6.44 -13.61
C SER A 101 3.06 6.89 -12.62
N ILE A 102 3.25 6.56 -11.36
CA ILE A 102 2.27 6.82 -10.29
C ILE A 102 2.97 7.35 -9.03
N SER A 103 2.26 8.09 -8.21
CA SER A 103 2.78 8.53 -6.90
C SER A 103 3.21 7.34 -6.04
N LYS A 104 4.36 7.46 -5.33
CA LYS A 104 4.79 6.47 -4.32
C LYS A 104 3.79 6.31 -3.17
N ALA A 105 2.90 7.27 -2.98
CA ALA A 105 1.79 7.18 -2.02
C ALA A 105 0.57 6.38 -2.53
N THR A 106 0.54 6.01 -3.82
CA THR A 106 -0.53 5.19 -4.41
C THR A 106 -0.26 3.72 -4.12
N THR A 107 -1.20 3.05 -3.50
CA THR A 107 -1.03 1.66 -3.04
C THR A 107 -1.77 0.64 -3.89
N ARG A 108 -2.65 1.08 -4.80
CA ARG A 108 -3.47 0.22 -5.64
C ARG A 108 -3.76 0.84 -7.00
N LEU A 109 -4.03 -0.03 -7.97
CA LEU A 109 -4.55 0.32 -9.29
C LEU A 109 -5.86 -0.41 -9.53
N PHE A 110 -6.73 0.23 -10.31
CA PHE A 110 -7.96 -0.36 -10.79
C PHE A 110 -7.83 -0.61 -12.29
N ILE A 111 -8.11 -1.83 -12.72
CA ILE A 111 -8.02 -2.21 -14.12
C ILE A 111 -9.44 -2.53 -14.59
N ARG A 112 -9.95 -1.75 -15.53
CA ARG A 112 -11.22 -2.00 -16.18
C ARG A 112 -10.98 -2.75 -17.47
N GLN A 113 -11.65 -3.87 -17.64
CA GLN A 113 -11.78 -4.55 -18.91
C GLN A 113 -13.14 -4.24 -19.50
N THR A 114 -13.17 -3.91 -20.77
CA THR A 114 -14.38 -3.88 -21.59
C THR A 114 -14.28 -4.98 -22.62
N ASP A 115 -15.16 -5.96 -22.56
CA ASP A 115 -15.15 -7.07 -23.49
C ASP A 115 -15.76 -6.73 -24.84
N PRO A 116 -15.67 -7.60 -25.87
CA PRO A 116 -16.24 -7.36 -27.19
C PRO A 116 -17.76 -7.12 -27.20
N LYS A 117 -18.50 -7.60 -26.19
CA LYS A 117 -19.92 -7.31 -26.00
C LYS A 117 -20.19 -6.01 -25.25
N GLN A 118 -19.14 -5.20 -25.01
CA GLN A 118 -19.21 -3.94 -24.27
C GLN A 118 -19.57 -4.11 -22.79
N ARG A 119 -19.39 -5.32 -22.22
CA ARG A 119 -19.54 -5.56 -20.79
C ARG A 119 -18.26 -5.11 -20.08
N LYS A 120 -18.41 -4.41 -18.99
CA LYS A 120 -17.31 -3.82 -18.24
C LYS A 120 -17.16 -4.47 -16.88
N GLU A 121 -15.93 -4.78 -16.52
CA GLU A 121 -15.55 -5.28 -15.19
C GLU A 121 -14.32 -4.55 -14.69
N VAL A 122 -14.28 -4.25 -13.40
CA VAL A 122 -13.15 -3.55 -12.76
C VAL A 122 -12.51 -4.46 -11.74
N TYR A 123 -11.19 -4.51 -11.77
CA TYR A 123 -10.35 -5.32 -10.89
C TYR A 123 -9.39 -4.43 -10.14
N GLU A 124 -9.27 -4.64 -8.84
CA GLU A 124 -8.33 -3.93 -7.98
C GLU A 124 -7.06 -4.75 -7.77
N TYR A 125 -5.90 -4.12 -7.95
CA TYR A 125 -4.59 -4.72 -7.73
C TYR A 125 -3.75 -3.87 -6.80
N ALA A 126 -3.14 -4.50 -5.78
CA ALA A 126 -2.16 -3.84 -4.94
C ALA A 126 -0.84 -3.63 -5.68
N ILE A 127 -0.24 -2.46 -5.50
CA ILE A 127 1.06 -2.13 -6.07
C ILE A 127 2.16 -2.68 -5.14
N PRO A 128 3.19 -3.35 -5.65
CA PRO A 128 4.37 -3.72 -4.86
C PRO A 128 5.04 -2.49 -4.24
N GLU A 129 5.51 -2.58 -3.01
CA GLU A 129 6.09 -1.44 -2.25
C GLU A 129 7.19 -0.66 -2.99
N ASN A 130 7.95 -1.34 -3.84
CA ASN A 130 9.06 -0.73 -4.60
C ASN A 130 8.74 -0.59 -6.09
N GLY A 131 7.47 -0.59 -6.50
CA GLY A 131 7.11 -0.66 -7.90
C GLY A 131 7.47 -2.02 -8.52
N GLY A 132 7.86 -2.03 -9.80
CA GLY A 132 8.28 -3.24 -10.50
C GLY A 132 7.20 -3.79 -11.43
N THR A 133 7.17 -5.10 -11.67
CA THR A 133 6.26 -5.72 -12.62
C THR A 133 5.05 -6.33 -11.92
N MET A 134 3.85 -5.94 -12.38
CA MET A 134 2.58 -6.52 -11.96
C MET A 134 2.01 -7.39 -13.08
N ASN A 135 1.76 -8.67 -12.78
CA ASN A 135 1.06 -9.57 -13.67
C ASN A 135 -0.41 -9.61 -13.25
N CYS A 136 -1.27 -8.98 -14.04
CA CYS A 136 -2.68 -8.82 -13.77
C CYS A 136 -3.46 -9.79 -14.66
N LYS A 137 -4.03 -10.82 -14.06
CA LYS A 137 -4.87 -11.79 -14.77
C LYS A 137 -6.33 -11.47 -14.46
N LEU A 138 -7.03 -10.90 -15.42
CA LEU A 138 -8.44 -10.60 -15.31
C LEU A 138 -9.22 -11.93 -15.45
N PHE A 139 -10.22 -12.16 -14.59
CA PHE A 139 -10.90 -13.45 -14.37
C PHE A 139 -10.11 -14.53 -13.64
N TYR A 140 -8.85 -14.29 -13.28
CA TYR A 140 -8.17 -15.17 -12.35
C TYR A 140 -8.18 -14.51 -10.98
N VAL A 141 -8.62 -15.23 -9.98
CA VAL A 141 -8.41 -14.80 -8.61
C VAL A 141 -6.92 -14.86 -8.36
N SER A 142 -6.29 -13.69 -8.39
CA SER A 142 -4.87 -13.60 -8.12
C SER A 142 -4.58 -14.05 -6.69
N THR A 143 -3.67 -15.00 -6.53
CA THR A 143 -3.07 -15.35 -5.23
C THR A 143 -2.04 -14.30 -4.77
N SER A 144 -1.91 -13.20 -5.51
CA SER A 144 -1.02 -12.12 -5.10
C SER A 144 -1.58 -11.42 -3.87
N THR A 145 -0.76 -11.35 -2.84
CA THR A 145 -1.03 -10.63 -1.60
C THR A 145 -1.54 -9.24 -1.88
N ARG A 146 -2.84 -9.03 -1.72
CA ARG A 146 -3.40 -7.68 -1.64
C ARG A 146 -3.00 -7.09 -0.30
N ALA A 147 -2.10 -6.14 -0.30
CA ALA A 147 -2.04 -5.20 0.80
C ALA A 147 -3.27 -4.30 0.67
N ALA A 148 -4.32 -4.58 1.40
CA ALA A 148 -5.47 -3.70 1.46
C ALA A 148 -5.04 -2.39 2.11
N SER A 149 -5.19 -1.28 1.43
CA SER A 149 -4.90 0.03 2.00
C SER A 149 -6.04 0.47 2.91
N GLY A 150 -5.67 1.17 3.98
CA GLY A 150 -6.56 1.60 5.03
C GLY A 150 -7.87 2.22 4.55
N VAL A 151 -8.92 1.45 4.66
CA VAL A 151 -10.24 1.99 4.85
C VAL A 151 -10.27 2.43 6.31
N THR A 152 -10.37 3.73 6.55
CA THR A 152 -10.74 4.24 7.87
C THR A 152 -11.93 3.42 8.34
N SER A 153 -11.83 2.82 9.51
CA SER A 153 -12.85 1.97 10.12
C SER A 153 -14.23 2.61 9.92
N SER A 154 -14.94 2.16 8.90
CA SER A 154 -16.33 2.56 8.75
C SER A 154 -17.08 1.91 9.92
N SER A 155 -18.05 2.59 10.49
CA SER A 155 -18.93 2.10 11.56
C SER A 155 -19.67 0.79 11.24
N ASN A 156 -19.36 0.15 10.12
CA ASN A 156 -20.06 -0.97 9.51
C ASN A 156 -19.13 -2.14 9.17
N SER A 157 -17.90 -2.22 9.72
CA SER A 157 -17.00 -3.35 9.46
C SER A 157 -17.45 -4.63 10.18
N ALA A 158 -16.95 -5.77 9.71
CA ALA A 158 -17.20 -7.05 10.37
C ALA A 158 -16.59 -7.08 11.78
N PHE A 159 -15.45 -6.43 11.97
CA PHE A 159 -14.85 -6.25 13.30
C PHE A 159 -15.76 -5.46 14.24
N GLU A 160 -16.37 -4.38 13.78
CA GLU A 160 -17.33 -3.62 14.60
C GLU A 160 -18.56 -4.47 14.93
N ALA A 161 -19.05 -5.29 14.01
CA ALA A 161 -20.12 -6.24 14.28
C ALA A 161 -19.72 -7.28 15.33
N ALA A 162 -18.48 -7.79 15.29
CA ALA A 162 -17.95 -8.68 16.32
C ALA A 162 -17.89 -8.00 17.70
N ARG A 163 -17.45 -6.74 17.74
CA ARG A 163 -17.39 -5.93 18.95
C ARG A 163 -18.77 -5.69 19.56
N GLN A 164 -19.77 -5.41 18.72
CA GLN A 164 -21.17 -5.27 19.17
C GLN A 164 -21.76 -6.58 19.69
N ALA A 165 -21.27 -7.72 19.18
CA ALA A 165 -21.59 -9.04 19.70
C ALA A 165 -20.86 -9.39 21.02
N GLY A 166 -20.10 -8.45 21.60
CA GLY A 166 -19.38 -8.63 22.86
C GLY A 166 -18.05 -9.37 22.73
N ILE A 167 -17.49 -9.46 21.52
CA ILE A 167 -16.18 -10.05 21.30
C ILE A 167 -15.13 -8.96 21.49
N THR A 168 -14.26 -9.16 22.47
CA THR A 168 -13.15 -8.23 22.76
C THR A 168 -11.83 -8.86 22.40
N GLU A 169 -10.99 -8.10 21.76
CA GLU A 169 -9.63 -8.47 21.39
C GLU A 169 -8.70 -8.36 22.60
N ILE A 170 -7.66 -9.21 22.64
CA ILE A 170 -6.57 -9.07 23.60
C ILE A 170 -5.74 -7.83 23.25
N GLU A 171 -5.17 -7.21 24.28
CA GLU A 171 -4.23 -6.10 24.09
C GLU A 171 -3.02 -6.56 23.27
N ASP A 172 -2.73 -5.86 22.18
CA ASP A 172 -1.51 -6.05 21.40
C ASP A 172 -0.33 -5.48 22.19
N LYS A 173 0.45 -6.37 22.77
CA LYS A 173 1.63 -5.99 23.53
C LYS A 173 2.85 -6.00 22.63
N GLU A 174 3.47 -4.86 22.52
CA GLU A 174 4.78 -4.73 21.89
C GLU A 174 5.87 -4.76 22.98
N TYR A 175 6.77 -5.72 22.87
CA TYR A 175 7.93 -5.80 23.74
C TYR A 175 9.17 -5.43 22.94
N LYS A 176 9.89 -4.38 23.36
CA LYS A 176 11.22 -4.11 22.79
C LYS A 176 12.26 -5.03 23.45
N GLU A 177 13.02 -5.72 22.64
CA GLU A 177 14.06 -6.64 23.10
C GLU A 177 14.99 -5.97 24.13
N SER A 178 15.44 -4.74 23.88
CA SER A 178 16.30 -3.94 24.76
C SER A 178 15.68 -3.59 26.12
N GLU A 179 14.35 -3.62 26.24
CA GLU A 179 13.63 -3.30 27.47
C GLU A 179 13.39 -4.54 28.34
N VAL A 180 13.28 -5.72 27.72
CA VAL A 180 12.96 -6.98 28.41
C VAL A 180 14.15 -7.86 28.71
N ILE A 181 15.29 -7.64 28.04
CA ILE A 181 16.52 -8.40 28.26
C ILE A 181 17.51 -7.55 29.07
N PRO A 182 17.82 -7.96 30.30
CA PRO A 182 18.78 -7.23 31.12
C PRO A 182 20.20 -7.38 30.58
N SER A 183 21.07 -6.45 30.93
CA SER A 183 22.49 -6.55 30.62
C SER A 183 23.11 -7.77 31.33
N VAL A 184 23.95 -8.51 30.60
CA VAL A 184 24.70 -9.64 31.14
C VAL A 184 25.71 -9.07 32.17
N PRO A 185 25.80 -9.63 33.40
CA PRO A 185 26.77 -9.16 34.39
C PRO A 185 28.19 -9.47 33.95
N ALA A 186 29.16 -8.70 34.49
CA ALA A 186 30.58 -8.91 34.18
C ALA A 186 31.14 -10.23 34.72
N THR A 187 30.53 -10.78 35.75
CA THR A 187 30.95 -12.04 36.41
C THR A 187 29.78 -12.96 36.64
N SER A 188 30.00 -14.28 36.46
CA SER A 188 29.00 -15.31 36.77
C SER A 188 29.07 -15.66 38.24
N ASP A 189 27.90 -15.79 38.88
CA ASP A 189 27.83 -16.45 40.19
C ASP A 189 28.10 -17.95 40.09
N LYS A 190 28.43 -18.58 41.20
CA LYS A 190 28.73 -20.00 41.27
C LYS A 190 27.56 -20.78 41.85
N PHE A 191 27.52 -22.07 41.58
CA PHE A 191 26.63 -23.00 42.26
C PHE A 191 26.96 -23.06 43.77
N ASN A 192 25.96 -23.26 44.58
CA ASN A 192 26.13 -23.45 46.03
C ASN A 192 27.04 -24.61 46.37
N ASP A 193 27.02 -25.65 45.52
CA ASP A 193 27.92 -26.76 45.53
C ASP A 193 28.24 -27.09 44.05
N ASN A 194 29.52 -27.19 43.72
CA ASN A 194 30.01 -27.38 42.33
C ASN A 194 29.42 -28.61 41.62
N SER A 195 28.83 -29.56 42.35
CA SER A 195 28.22 -30.77 41.81
C SER A 195 26.68 -30.73 41.74
N SER A 196 26.00 -29.73 42.33
CA SER A 196 24.57 -29.77 42.56
C SER A 196 23.74 -29.01 41.56
N GLY A 197 24.33 -28.07 40.81
CA GLY A 197 23.59 -27.18 39.89
C GLY A 197 22.63 -26.20 40.61
N VAL A 198 22.72 -26.02 41.92
CA VAL A 198 21.82 -25.18 42.72
C VAL A 198 22.37 -23.76 42.81
N LEU A 199 21.55 -22.78 42.48
CA LEU A 199 21.84 -21.34 42.61
C LEU A 199 21.12 -20.74 43.83
N SER A 200 21.79 -19.79 44.48
CA SER A 200 21.21 -18.99 45.56
C SER A 200 20.16 -18.00 45.04
N ASN A 201 19.35 -17.50 45.95
CA ASN A 201 18.39 -16.46 45.64
C ASN A 201 19.08 -15.18 45.09
N GLY A 202 18.61 -14.66 43.94
CA GLY A 202 19.16 -13.50 43.26
C GLY A 202 20.46 -13.77 42.48
N ALA A 203 20.96 -15.00 42.44
CA ALA A 203 22.16 -15.35 41.67
C ALA A 203 21.97 -15.15 40.16
N LYS A 204 23.05 -14.72 39.50
CA LYS A 204 23.14 -14.53 38.06
C LYS A 204 24.19 -15.44 37.48
N TYR A 205 23.80 -16.52 36.83
CA TYR A 205 24.65 -17.49 36.22
C TYR A 205 24.82 -17.29 34.74
N ILE A 206 26.05 -17.34 34.24
CA ILE A 206 26.35 -17.13 32.81
C ILE A 206 26.96 -18.43 32.26
N ILE A 207 26.34 -18.96 31.22
CA ILE A 207 26.94 -19.99 30.34
C ILE A 207 27.66 -19.20 29.23
N GLY A 208 28.99 -19.08 29.36
CA GLY A 208 29.82 -18.19 28.53
C GLY A 208 29.92 -18.65 27.08
N ARG A 209 30.33 -17.75 26.22
CA ARG A 209 30.56 -18.07 24.80
C ARG A 209 31.65 -19.15 24.65
N GLY A 210 31.33 -20.18 23.87
CA GLY A 210 32.20 -21.37 23.69
C GLY A 210 32.13 -22.38 24.81
N GLU A 211 31.37 -22.11 25.87
CA GLU A 211 31.13 -23.06 26.98
C GLU A 211 29.90 -23.94 26.68
N THR A 212 29.92 -25.15 27.24
CA THR A 212 28.79 -26.07 27.23
C THR A 212 28.46 -26.48 28.66
N GLU A 213 27.26 -26.10 29.12
CA GLU A 213 26.73 -26.54 30.41
C GLU A 213 25.82 -27.75 30.22
N ARG A 214 26.01 -28.78 31.02
CA ARG A 214 25.24 -30.06 31.01
C ARG A 214 24.46 -30.31 32.30
N GLN A 215 24.67 -29.48 33.31
CA GLN A 215 23.92 -29.61 34.56
C GLN A 215 22.53 -28.99 34.43
N THR A 216 21.56 -29.63 35.09
CA THR A 216 20.24 -29.01 35.27
C THR A 216 20.36 -27.93 36.34
N ILE A 217 20.27 -26.67 35.92
CA ILE A 217 20.32 -25.53 36.85
C ILE A 217 18.98 -25.44 37.59
N LYS A 218 19.03 -25.24 38.89
CA LYS A 218 17.88 -25.18 39.79
C LYS A 218 18.08 -24.19 40.95
N THR A 219 17.03 -23.85 41.62
CA THR A 219 17.00 -23.06 42.88
C THR A 219 16.36 -23.86 44.00
N ASN A 220 16.56 -23.46 45.26
CA ASN A 220 15.76 -23.96 46.38
C ASN A 220 14.33 -23.36 46.34
N ASN A 221 13.41 -23.96 47.12
CA ASN A 221 11.96 -23.84 47.00
C ASN A 221 11.40 -22.41 46.83
N ASN A 222 11.95 -21.36 47.33
CA ASN A 222 11.45 -19.99 47.13
C ASN A 222 12.48 -19.04 46.51
N ASP A 223 13.66 -19.57 46.22
CA ASP A 223 14.73 -18.79 45.61
C ASP A 223 14.48 -18.60 44.12
N ARG A 224 14.84 -17.43 43.61
CA ARG A 224 14.80 -17.13 42.17
C ARG A 224 16.18 -16.73 41.69
N ALA A 225 16.60 -17.25 40.55
CA ALA A 225 17.88 -16.92 39.93
C ALA A 225 17.73 -16.60 38.44
N THR A 226 18.73 -15.96 37.89
CA THR A 226 18.77 -15.62 36.45
C THR A 226 19.86 -16.43 35.75
N VAL A 227 19.54 -16.96 34.56
CA VAL A 227 20.49 -17.70 33.73
C VAL A 227 20.63 -17.00 32.38
N PHE A 228 21.86 -16.61 32.06
CA PHE A 228 22.20 -16.04 30.74
C PHE A 228 22.93 -17.11 29.91
N VAL A 229 22.35 -17.51 28.80
CA VAL A 229 22.92 -18.53 27.89
C VAL A 229 23.57 -17.80 26.70
N GLN A 230 24.87 -17.62 26.73
CA GLN A 230 25.68 -17.11 25.62
C GLN A 230 26.42 -18.25 24.89
N GLY A 231 26.60 -19.38 25.50
CA GLY A 231 27.15 -20.63 24.98
C GLY A 231 26.06 -21.67 24.71
N VAL A 232 26.35 -22.92 25.00
CA VAL A 232 25.41 -24.03 24.79
C VAL A 232 24.96 -24.60 26.14
N TRP A 233 23.66 -24.70 26.34
CA TRP A 233 23.05 -25.40 27.45
C TRP A 233 22.40 -26.69 26.97
N GLU A 234 23.04 -27.82 27.23
CA GLU A 234 22.52 -29.15 26.90
C GLU A 234 21.65 -29.66 28.04
N LEU A 235 20.33 -29.69 27.83
CA LEU A 235 19.36 -30.09 28.83
C LEU A 235 18.76 -31.48 28.54
N ASN A 236 18.58 -32.26 29.57
CA ASN A 236 17.85 -33.51 29.53
C ASN A 236 16.81 -33.54 30.67
N GLY A 237 15.54 -33.28 30.32
CA GLY A 237 14.41 -33.39 31.25
C GLY A 237 13.75 -32.07 31.62
N ASN A 238 13.28 -31.94 32.86
CA ASN A 238 12.39 -30.90 33.31
C ASN A 238 13.12 -29.79 34.06
N LEU A 239 12.88 -28.54 33.69
CA LEU A 239 13.23 -27.36 34.47
C LEU A 239 12.04 -26.95 35.32
N ASN A 240 11.95 -27.48 36.55
CA ASN A 240 10.93 -27.16 37.55
C ASN A 240 11.56 -26.32 38.66
N SER A 241 12.05 -25.14 38.29
CA SER A 241 12.77 -24.24 39.19
C SER A 241 12.22 -22.81 39.00
N ASN A 242 12.68 -21.86 39.82
CA ASN A 242 12.29 -20.46 39.66
C ASN A 242 13.41 -19.70 38.94
N LEU A 243 13.49 -19.85 37.63
CA LEU A 243 14.56 -19.27 36.82
C LEU A 243 14.00 -18.21 35.82
N ASP A 244 14.71 -17.11 35.73
CA ASP A 244 14.58 -16.18 34.59
C ASP A 244 15.66 -16.55 33.57
N ILE A 245 15.24 -17.12 32.44
CA ILE A 245 16.15 -17.69 31.42
C ILE A 245 16.23 -16.75 30.24
N TYR A 246 17.43 -16.28 29.94
CA TYR A 246 17.71 -15.44 28.77
C TYR A 246 18.66 -16.17 27.82
N VAL A 247 18.18 -16.57 26.64
CA VAL A 247 19.03 -17.15 25.58
C VAL A 247 19.51 -15.97 24.72
N MET A 248 20.77 -15.65 24.89
CA MET A 248 21.39 -14.48 24.30
C MET A 248 21.77 -14.71 22.85
N ASN A 249 22.12 -13.65 22.13
CA ASN A 249 22.63 -13.75 20.75
C ASN A 249 23.83 -14.68 20.67
N GLY A 250 23.74 -15.71 19.84
CA GLY A 250 24.71 -16.80 19.70
C GLY A 250 24.58 -17.89 20.75
N GLY A 251 23.78 -17.72 21.79
CA GLY A 251 23.46 -18.75 22.79
C GLY A 251 22.48 -19.78 22.28
N LYS A 252 22.57 -20.99 22.81
CA LYS A 252 21.77 -22.12 22.38
C LYS A 252 21.33 -23.01 23.52
N ILE A 253 20.06 -23.38 23.60
CA ILE A 253 19.56 -24.47 24.41
C ILE A 253 19.32 -25.68 23.50
N ILE A 254 19.84 -26.86 23.86
CA ILE A 254 19.63 -28.09 23.12
C ILE A 254 19.06 -29.14 24.08
N ALA A 255 17.97 -29.80 23.67
CA ALA A 255 17.36 -30.83 24.47
C ALA A 255 16.70 -31.92 23.62
N SER A 256 16.53 -33.13 24.18
CA SER A 256 15.68 -34.15 23.57
C SER A 256 14.21 -33.88 23.92
N ASN A 257 13.85 -34.01 25.17
CA ASN A 257 12.51 -33.66 25.67
C ASN A 257 12.67 -32.61 26.77
N LEU A 258 12.14 -31.42 26.53
CA LEU A 258 12.28 -30.29 27.45
C LEU A 258 10.91 -29.85 27.98
N THR A 259 10.79 -29.83 29.30
CA THR A 259 9.68 -29.13 29.98
C THR A 259 10.23 -27.98 30.78
N ILE A 260 9.75 -26.77 30.48
CA ILE A 260 10.03 -25.56 31.27
C ILE A 260 8.76 -25.23 32.09
N GLY A 261 8.85 -25.49 33.39
CA GLY A 261 7.71 -25.36 34.31
C GLY A 261 7.26 -23.92 34.52
N ASN A 262 6.07 -23.77 35.10
CA ASN A 262 5.35 -22.50 35.24
C ASN A 262 6.00 -21.42 36.13
N ASN A 263 6.94 -21.81 36.98
CA ASN A 263 7.66 -20.87 37.84
C ASN A 263 8.83 -20.18 37.16
N ASN A 264 9.17 -20.59 35.92
CA ASN A 264 10.22 -19.99 35.12
C ASN A 264 9.71 -18.86 34.24
N THR A 265 10.60 -18.09 33.65
CA THR A 265 10.36 -17.25 32.47
C THR A 265 11.38 -17.60 31.39
N LEU A 266 11.00 -17.53 30.14
CA LEU A 266 11.90 -17.75 29.00
C LEU A 266 11.88 -16.54 28.07
N THR A 267 13.06 -15.98 27.83
CA THR A 267 13.23 -14.95 26.80
C THR A 267 14.37 -15.36 25.87
N ILE A 268 14.12 -15.40 24.58
CA ILE A 268 15.10 -15.73 23.55
C ILE A 268 15.39 -14.48 22.75
N GLN A 269 16.64 -14.04 22.80
CA GLN A 269 17.13 -12.87 22.07
C GLN A 269 17.24 -13.17 20.57
N ASN A 270 17.17 -12.13 19.75
CA ASN A 270 17.50 -12.25 18.32
C ASN A 270 18.89 -12.85 18.13
N GLY A 271 18.99 -13.95 17.36
CA GLY A 271 20.18 -14.79 17.21
C GLY A 271 20.39 -15.82 18.32
N GLY A 272 19.53 -15.88 19.34
CA GLY A 272 19.45 -16.97 20.30
C GLY A 272 18.59 -18.13 19.79
N ASN A 273 18.88 -19.36 20.20
CA ASN A 273 18.23 -20.56 19.68
C ASN A 273 17.80 -21.53 20.80
N LEU A 274 16.61 -22.09 20.68
CA LEU A 274 16.15 -23.23 21.43
C LEU A 274 15.83 -24.36 20.45
N GLU A 275 16.54 -25.47 20.54
CA GLU A 275 16.39 -26.66 19.69
C GLU A 275 16.08 -27.89 20.51
N CYS A 276 14.98 -28.58 20.20
CA CYS A 276 14.60 -29.80 20.89
C CYS A 276 13.85 -30.79 19.99
N VAL A 277 13.67 -32.00 20.48
CA VAL A 277 12.79 -32.99 19.85
C VAL A 277 11.34 -32.66 20.21
N SER A 278 11.02 -32.57 21.49
CA SER A 278 9.71 -32.18 21.99
C SER A 278 9.83 -31.12 23.08
N LEU A 279 8.98 -30.12 23.03
CA LEU A 279 8.97 -28.97 23.91
C LEU A 279 7.66 -28.87 24.66
N ASN A 280 7.71 -28.73 25.98
CA ASN A 280 6.57 -28.36 26.79
C ASN A 280 6.87 -27.02 27.50
N LEU A 281 6.17 -25.98 27.14
CA LEU A 281 6.30 -24.64 27.70
C LEU A 281 5.19 -24.43 28.73
N GLY A 282 5.55 -24.49 30.02
CA GLY A 282 4.71 -24.17 31.16
C GLY A 282 4.87 -22.72 31.65
N CYS A 283 5.67 -21.89 31.04
CA CYS A 283 6.06 -20.56 31.51
C CYS A 283 5.77 -19.45 30.51
N PRO A 284 5.67 -18.17 30.96
CA PRO A 284 5.66 -17.03 30.09
C PRO A 284 6.88 -17.01 29.19
N THR A 285 6.65 -16.88 27.88
CA THR A 285 7.72 -16.98 26.87
C THR A 285 7.71 -15.78 25.94
N LYS A 286 8.87 -15.14 25.78
CA LYS A 286 9.11 -14.09 24.78
C LYS A 286 10.18 -14.56 23.79
N ASN A 287 9.81 -14.72 22.54
CA ASN A 287 10.72 -15.19 21.50
C ASN A 287 11.02 -14.08 20.50
N PHE A 288 12.25 -13.57 20.48
CA PHE A 288 12.80 -12.69 19.43
C PHE A 288 13.79 -13.46 18.54
N GLY A 289 14.18 -14.68 18.93
CA GLY A 289 15.11 -15.57 18.24
C GLY A 289 14.41 -16.73 17.56
N THR A 290 14.91 -17.94 17.75
CA THR A 290 14.38 -19.14 17.09
C THR A 290 14.06 -20.24 18.09
N ILE A 291 12.85 -20.79 17.99
CA ILE A 291 12.42 -22.01 18.66
C ILE A 291 12.17 -23.08 17.60
N THR A 292 12.88 -24.22 17.68
CA THR A 292 12.65 -25.37 16.81
C THR A 292 12.35 -26.63 17.61
N ALA A 293 11.29 -27.33 17.21
CA ALA A 293 10.99 -28.67 17.72
C ALA A 293 10.83 -29.65 16.55
N SER A 294 11.62 -30.73 16.55
CA SER A 294 11.55 -31.73 15.48
C SER A 294 10.34 -32.66 15.59
N LYS A 295 9.63 -32.63 16.72
CA LYS A 295 8.29 -33.21 16.95
C LYS A 295 7.36 -32.15 17.48
N ASP A 296 6.83 -32.29 18.67
CA ASP A 296 5.70 -31.53 19.17
C ASP A 296 6.10 -30.35 20.10
N LEU A 297 5.26 -29.31 20.09
CA LEU A 297 5.28 -28.24 21.09
C LEU A 297 3.93 -28.24 21.81
N THR A 298 3.98 -28.32 23.15
CA THR A 298 2.79 -28.24 23.98
C THR A 298 2.88 -27.05 24.93
N MET A 299 1.81 -26.26 24.99
CA MET A 299 1.63 -25.24 26.01
C MET A 299 0.36 -25.54 26.79
N ASN A 300 0.54 -26.02 28.01
CA ASN A 300 -0.57 -26.31 28.89
C ASN A 300 -0.34 -25.60 30.22
N LEU A 301 -0.95 -24.45 30.37
CA LEU A 301 -0.57 -23.50 31.37
C LEU A 301 -1.73 -23.25 32.33
N GLY A 302 -1.71 -23.93 33.43
CA GLY A 302 -2.65 -23.71 34.52
C GLY A 302 -2.51 -22.35 35.22
N GLY A 303 -2.37 -21.23 34.45
CA GLY A 303 -2.15 -19.92 35.04
C GLY A 303 -2.14 -18.75 34.06
N HIS A 304 -2.59 -18.95 32.83
CA HIS A 304 -2.66 -17.93 31.75
C HIS A 304 -1.33 -17.26 31.35
N PRO A 305 -0.23 -18.01 31.18
CA PRO A 305 0.98 -17.39 30.65
C PRO A 305 0.82 -17.02 29.17
N GLU A 306 1.56 -15.99 28.79
CA GLU A 306 1.57 -15.43 27.46
C GLU A 306 2.69 -16.04 26.63
N LEU A 307 2.43 -16.35 25.38
CA LEU A 307 3.44 -16.56 24.35
C LEU A 307 3.49 -15.33 23.44
N PHE A 308 4.60 -14.61 23.49
CA PHE A 308 4.90 -13.52 22.58
C PHE A 308 5.97 -13.99 21.59
N ASN A 309 5.70 -13.87 20.30
CA ASN A 309 6.60 -14.28 19.22
C ASN A 309 6.85 -13.13 18.23
N GLU A 310 8.07 -12.62 18.25
CA GLU A 310 8.60 -11.69 17.24
C GLU A 310 9.75 -12.34 16.43
N GLY A 311 10.10 -13.57 16.76
CA GLY A 311 11.08 -14.42 16.09
C GLY A 311 10.43 -15.55 15.30
N VAL A 312 11.14 -16.66 15.18
CA VAL A 312 10.69 -17.85 14.45
C VAL A 312 10.31 -18.95 15.43
N ILE A 313 9.12 -19.53 15.27
CA ILE A 313 8.72 -20.80 15.89
C ILE A 313 8.47 -21.78 14.75
N ASP A 314 9.28 -22.86 14.69
CA ASP A 314 9.17 -23.90 13.66
C ASP A 314 9.07 -25.28 14.30
N VAL A 315 7.88 -25.88 14.23
CA VAL A 315 7.55 -27.18 14.82
C VAL A 315 7.23 -28.18 13.72
N LYS A 316 8.03 -29.23 13.59
CA LYS A 316 7.81 -30.25 12.54
C LYS A 316 6.66 -31.22 12.85
N GLY A 317 6.14 -31.21 14.07
CA GLY A 317 4.97 -31.98 14.52
C GLY A 317 3.79 -31.10 14.88
N GLU A 318 3.06 -31.50 15.91
CA GLU A 318 1.86 -30.81 16.38
C GLU A 318 2.18 -29.71 17.41
N VAL A 319 1.55 -28.57 17.26
CA VAL A 319 1.47 -27.54 18.30
C VAL A 319 0.13 -27.65 19.02
N ARG A 320 0.16 -27.80 20.35
CA ARG A 320 -1.04 -27.78 21.23
C ARG A 320 -0.95 -26.64 22.23
N ILE A 321 -1.90 -25.73 22.18
CA ILE A 321 -1.98 -24.61 23.12
C ILE A 321 -3.32 -24.63 23.82
N ASN A 322 -3.32 -24.64 25.17
CA ASN A 322 -4.54 -24.66 25.98
C ASN A 322 -4.54 -23.51 26.98
N GLY A 323 -5.62 -22.70 26.98
CA GLY A 323 -5.90 -21.70 28.01
C GLY A 323 -4.91 -20.54 28.09
N SER A 324 -4.29 -20.15 26.99
CA SER A 324 -3.23 -19.12 26.95
C SER A 324 -3.59 -17.96 26.03
N ASN A 325 -2.86 -16.85 26.17
CA ASN A 325 -2.82 -15.78 25.17
C ASN A 325 -1.57 -15.98 24.28
N VAL A 326 -1.76 -15.86 22.98
CA VAL A 326 -0.69 -15.96 21.99
C VAL A 326 -0.70 -14.69 21.16
N ILE A 327 0.47 -14.03 21.08
CA ILE A 327 0.69 -12.85 20.25
C ILE A 327 1.81 -13.21 19.27
N ASN A 328 1.49 -13.27 17.98
CA ASN A 328 2.44 -13.62 16.92
C ASN A 328 2.68 -12.43 16.00
N HIS A 329 3.87 -11.86 16.07
CA HIS A 329 4.33 -10.75 15.23
C HIS A 329 5.27 -11.19 14.10
N HIS A 330 5.62 -12.49 14.01
CA HIS A 330 6.50 -12.96 12.95
C HIS A 330 6.09 -14.37 12.46
N ILE A 331 7.00 -15.34 12.38
CA ILE A 331 6.74 -16.66 11.81
C ILE A 331 6.39 -17.67 12.90
N PHE A 332 5.21 -18.27 12.75
CA PHE A 332 4.80 -19.42 13.54
C PHE A 332 4.37 -20.54 12.59
N SER A 333 5.18 -21.59 12.48
CA SER A 333 4.95 -22.71 11.58
C SER A 333 4.89 -24.03 12.33
N ALA A 334 3.91 -24.88 11.96
CA ALA A 334 3.75 -26.22 12.51
C ALA A 334 3.24 -27.19 11.43
N LYS A 335 3.33 -28.51 11.72
CA LYS A 335 2.61 -29.49 10.91
C LYS A 335 1.10 -29.39 11.12
N THR A 336 0.68 -29.36 12.39
CA THR A 336 -0.72 -29.19 12.80
C THR A 336 -0.79 -28.20 13.96
N VAL A 337 -1.78 -27.30 13.97
CA VAL A 337 -2.02 -26.38 15.08
C VAL A 337 -3.32 -26.73 15.78
N LYS A 338 -3.28 -26.92 17.10
CA LYS A 338 -4.47 -27.14 17.95
C LYS A 338 -4.54 -26.10 19.06
N VAL A 339 -5.59 -25.33 19.09
CA VAL A 339 -5.83 -24.31 20.12
C VAL A 339 -7.15 -24.54 20.81
N THR A 340 -7.13 -24.52 22.15
CA THR A 340 -8.32 -24.73 22.98
C THR A 340 -8.40 -23.65 24.06
N SER A 341 -9.50 -22.90 24.12
CA SER A 341 -9.71 -21.78 25.05
C SER A 341 -8.58 -20.74 24.99
N VAL A 342 -8.09 -20.45 23.78
CA VAL A 342 -6.97 -19.53 23.48
C VAL A 342 -7.50 -18.24 22.89
N GLN A 343 -6.88 -17.13 23.22
CA GLN A 343 -6.96 -15.91 22.44
C GLN A 343 -5.64 -15.75 21.67
N LEU A 344 -5.71 -15.78 20.32
CA LEU A 344 -4.56 -15.70 19.45
C LEU A 344 -4.65 -14.44 18.59
N LEU A 345 -3.68 -13.55 18.73
CA LEU A 345 -3.47 -12.38 17.90
C LEU A 345 -2.36 -12.68 16.90
N ASN A 346 -2.67 -12.74 15.60
CA ASN A 346 -1.70 -12.99 14.55
C ASN A 346 -1.49 -11.73 13.71
N LYS A 347 -0.31 -11.14 13.80
CA LYS A 347 0.09 -9.95 13.03
C LYS A 347 0.92 -10.28 11.79
N ALA A 348 1.44 -11.52 11.69
CA ALA A 348 2.26 -11.94 10.56
C ALA A 348 1.86 -13.34 10.07
N ASN A 349 2.76 -14.31 10.05
CA ASN A 349 2.49 -15.61 9.42
C ASN A 349 2.20 -16.71 10.46
N LEU A 350 1.02 -17.30 10.38
CA LEU A 350 0.65 -18.54 11.05
C LEU A 350 0.45 -19.62 9.99
N ASN A 351 1.37 -20.58 9.92
CA ASN A 351 1.39 -21.62 8.91
C ASN A 351 1.14 -23.00 9.53
N SER A 352 0.19 -23.75 8.99
CA SER A 352 -0.01 -25.16 9.27
C SER A 352 0.21 -25.99 8.01
N ALA A 353 1.01 -27.04 8.05
CA ALA A 353 1.19 -27.94 6.91
C ALA A 353 0.00 -28.88 6.70
N THR A 354 -0.91 -28.97 7.66
CA THR A 354 -2.18 -29.68 7.59
C THR A 354 -3.29 -28.83 8.20
N ASN A 355 -3.85 -29.22 9.34
CA ASN A 355 -5.06 -28.64 9.92
C ASN A 355 -4.78 -27.61 11.01
N ILE A 356 -5.73 -26.69 11.20
CA ILE A 356 -5.84 -25.81 12.36
C ILE A 356 -7.13 -26.14 13.11
N ASN A 357 -7.02 -26.81 14.25
CA ASN A 357 -8.18 -27.15 15.08
C ASN A 357 -8.40 -26.05 16.14
N ILE A 358 -9.58 -25.46 16.15
CA ILE A 358 -9.90 -24.33 17.02
C ILE A 358 -11.10 -24.70 17.89
N ASN A 359 -10.88 -24.77 19.18
CA ASN A 359 -11.93 -25.13 20.14
C ASN A 359 -12.12 -24.06 21.21
N GLY A 360 -13.29 -23.42 21.27
CA GLY A 360 -13.61 -22.40 22.25
C GLY A 360 -12.60 -21.23 22.28
N SER A 361 -11.96 -20.97 21.16
CA SER A 361 -10.88 -20.02 21.01
C SER A 361 -11.30 -18.84 20.13
N ARG A 362 -10.59 -17.72 20.29
CA ARG A 362 -10.76 -16.52 19.47
C ARG A 362 -9.47 -16.24 18.71
N ILE A 363 -9.56 -16.15 17.40
CA ILE A 363 -8.42 -15.80 16.53
C ILE A 363 -8.68 -14.41 15.94
N PHE A 364 -7.74 -13.52 16.16
CA PHE A 364 -7.68 -12.16 15.60
C PHE A 364 -6.53 -12.14 14.58
N ASN A 365 -6.86 -12.18 13.30
CA ASN A 365 -5.87 -12.23 12.22
C ASN A 365 -5.72 -10.85 11.58
N TYR A 366 -4.54 -10.27 11.71
CA TYR A 366 -4.10 -9.07 11.01
C TYR A 366 -3.04 -9.38 9.94
N GLY A 367 -2.58 -10.63 9.88
CA GLY A 367 -1.56 -11.09 8.96
C GLY A 367 -2.08 -12.19 8.03
N TYR A 368 -1.29 -13.23 7.89
CA TYR A 368 -1.57 -14.34 7.01
C TYR A 368 -1.72 -15.64 7.79
N ILE A 369 -2.84 -16.33 7.60
CA ILE A 369 -3.07 -17.69 8.06
C ILE A 369 -3.09 -18.59 6.84
N LYS A 370 -2.17 -19.56 6.78
CA LYS A 370 -2.09 -20.55 5.73
C LYS A 370 -2.15 -21.96 6.30
N PHE A 371 -2.98 -22.79 5.71
CA PHE A 371 -3.02 -24.22 5.96
C PHE A 371 -3.02 -24.99 4.64
N ASP A 372 -2.97 -26.32 4.64
CA ASP A 372 -2.85 -27.10 3.39
C ASP A 372 -3.97 -26.77 2.43
N GLU A 373 -3.64 -26.55 1.15
CA GLU A 373 -4.58 -26.14 0.12
C GLU A 373 -5.27 -27.35 -0.57
N ASN A 374 -4.81 -28.58 -0.30
CA ASN A 374 -5.35 -29.79 -0.91
C ASN A 374 -6.32 -30.55 0.00
N ASP A 375 -5.98 -30.70 1.30
CA ASP A 375 -6.76 -31.46 2.26
C ASP A 375 -6.74 -30.88 3.69
N GLY A 376 -6.21 -29.68 3.88
CA GLY A 376 -6.14 -29.04 5.18
C GLY A 376 -7.45 -28.38 5.59
N GLU A 377 -7.71 -28.39 6.89
CA GLU A 377 -8.97 -27.89 7.46
C GLU A 377 -8.73 -26.90 8.61
N ILE A 378 -9.50 -25.81 8.65
CA ILE A 378 -9.82 -25.12 9.90
C ILE A 378 -11.11 -25.69 10.43
N LYS A 379 -11.05 -26.40 11.55
CA LYS A 379 -12.24 -27.01 12.13
C LYS A 379 -12.42 -26.84 13.63
N THR A 380 -13.65 -26.98 14.07
CA THR A 380 -14.02 -26.88 15.47
C THR A 380 -14.73 -28.13 15.98
N ASP A 381 -14.47 -28.49 17.25
CA ASP A 381 -15.31 -29.47 17.95
C ASP A 381 -16.59 -28.80 18.47
N ASN A 382 -17.70 -29.46 18.34
CA ASN A 382 -19.10 -29.01 18.35
C ASN A 382 -19.66 -28.26 19.58
N SER A 383 -18.89 -27.70 20.50
CA SER A 383 -19.53 -27.34 21.77
C SER A 383 -19.33 -25.93 22.32
N THR A 384 -18.52 -25.08 21.72
CA THR A 384 -18.19 -23.78 22.29
C THR A 384 -18.04 -22.68 21.24
N ALA A 385 -18.41 -21.45 21.58
CA ALA A 385 -18.33 -20.29 20.68
C ALA A 385 -16.90 -20.05 20.21
N THR A 386 -16.57 -20.59 19.07
CA THR A 386 -15.32 -20.36 18.36
C THR A 386 -15.49 -19.18 17.41
N VAL A 387 -14.52 -18.27 17.40
CA VAL A 387 -14.59 -17.05 16.61
C VAL A 387 -13.30 -16.84 15.83
N ILE A 388 -13.45 -16.49 14.57
CA ILE A 388 -12.36 -15.99 13.72
C ILE A 388 -12.72 -14.57 13.31
N ILE A 389 -11.81 -13.63 13.55
CA ILE A 389 -11.89 -12.26 13.04
C ILE A 389 -10.71 -12.07 12.10
N ASN A 390 -11.00 -11.92 10.82
CA ASN A 390 -10.01 -11.64 9.78
C ASN A 390 -10.08 -10.15 9.47
N HIS A 391 -9.10 -9.40 9.99
CA HIS A 391 -9.08 -7.95 9.91
C HIS A 391 -8.80 -7.44 8.49
N ASP A 392 -8.99 -6.16 8.30
CA ASP A 392 -8.56 -5.44 7.11
C ASP A 392 -7.10 -5.79 6.75
N LYS A 393 -6.82 -6.03 5.48
CA LYS A 393 -5.52 -6.48 4.92
C LYS A 393 -5.09 -7.91 5.25
N ALA A 394 -5.77 -8.58 6.15
CA ALA A 394 -5.43 -9.95 6.52
C ALA A 394 -5.94 -10.96 5.50
N LYS A 395 -5.27 -12.11 5.42
CA LYS A 395 -5.63 -13.18 4.52
C LYS A 395 -5.66 -14.53 5.22
N ILE A 396 -6.67 -15.35 4.87
CA ILE A 396 -6.77 -16.76 5.25
C ILE A 396 -6.82 -17.59 3.96
N THR A 397 -5.94 -18.61 3.83
CA THR A 397 -5.95 -19.53 2.68
C THR A 397 -5.76 -20.97 3.12
N GLY A 398 -6.43 -21.88 2.43
CA GLY A 398 -6.33 -23.33 2.62
C GLY A 398 -7.41 -24.06 1.89
N HIS A 399 -7.64 -25.32 2.26
CA HIS A 399 -8.68 -26.14 1.61
C HIS A 399 -10.06 -25.88 2.21
N GLU A 400 -10.31 -26.14 3.48
CA GLU A 400 -11.66 -26.11 4.06
C GLU A 400 -11.74 -25.32 5.39
N ILE A 401 -12.82 -24.53 5.54
CA ILE A 401 -13.23 -23.97 6.83
C ILE A 401 -14.58 -24.62 7.20
N GLU A 402 -14.58 -25.45 8.27
CA GLU A 402 -15.74 -26.24 8.66
C GLU A 402 -16.12 -26.12 10.13
N GLY A 403 -17.41 -26.10 10.42
CA GLY A 403 -17.97 -26.34 11.75
C GLY A 403 -18.76 -25.19 12.38
N HIS A 404 -19.10 -25.38 13.66
CA HIS A 404 -19.87 -24.39 14.42
C HIS A 404 -19.02 -23.21 14.87
N LEU A 405 -18.67 -22.34 13.92
CA LEU A 405 -17.88 -21.13 14.18
C LEU A 405 -18.57 -19.88 13.65
N SER A 406 -18.21 -18.75 14.24
CA SER A 406 -18.58 -17.43 13.75
C SER A 406 -17.35 -16.79 13.09
N VAL A 407 -17.49 -16.40 11.84
CA VAL A 407 -16.44 -15.72 11.07
C VAL A 407 -16.84 -14.27 10.82
N TYR A 408 -15.95 -13.35 11.14
CA TYR A 408 -16.06 -11.93 10.85
C TYR A 408 -14.90 -11.55 9.93
N ASN A 409 -15.22 -11.17 8.70
CA ASN A 409 -14.21 -10.93 7.68
C ASN A 409 -14.26 -9.49 7.14
N ASP A 410 -13.20 -8.73 7.42
CA ASP A 410 -12.90 -7.44 6.79
C ASP A 410 -11.72 -7.56 5.79
N GLY A 411 -11.12 -8.75 5.67
CA GLY A 411 -9.99 -9.07 4.79
C GLY A 411 -10.39 -10.02 3.66
N ILE A 412 -9.47 -10.93 3.32
CA ILE A 412 -9.65 -11.92 2.27
C ILE A 412 -9.67 -13.33 2.87
N ILE A 413 -10.68 -14.12 2.53
CA ILE A 413 -10.70 -15.57 2.74
C ILE A 413 -10.74 -16.25 1.38
N GLU A 414 -9.79 -17.14 1.13
CA GLU A 414 -9.70 -17.94 -0.11
C GLU A 414 -9.51 -19.41 0.23
N VAL A 415 -10.55 -20.22 0.01
CA VAL A 415 -10.58 -21.64 0.36
C VAL A 415 -11.26 -22.46 -0.72
N SER A 416 -11.10 -23.79 -0.71
CA SER A 416 -11.86 -24.67 -1.60
C SER A 416 -13.28 -24.86 -1.09
N GLU A 417 -13.45 -25.10 0.20
CA GLU A 417 -14.76 -25.33 0.82
C GLU A 417 -14.95 -24.44 2.05
N PHE A 418 -16.18 -23.97 2.24
CA PHE A 418 -16.53 -23.13 3.38
C PHE A 418 -17.90 -23.48 3.95
N THR A 419 -17.93 -23.98 5.16
CA THR A 419 -19.16 -24.24 5.91
C THR A 419 -19.11 -23.59 7.28
N SER A 420 -20.03 -22.67 7.59
CA SER A 420 -20.05 -21.99 8.89
C SER A 420 -21.45 -21.77 9.44
N SER A 421 -21.57 -21.72 10.77
CA SER A 421 -22.83 -21.34 11.42
C SER A 421 -23.17 -19.87 11.23
N SER A 422 -22.18 -19.01 11.19
CA SER A 422 -22.38 -17.57 11.01
C SER A 422 -21.19 -16.94 10.29
N LEU A 423 -21.48 -16.21 9.22
CA LEU A 423 -20.51 -15.36 8.51
C LEU A 423 -21.02 -13.91 8.47
N TYR A 424 -20.20 -12.99 8.96
CA TYR A 424 -20.34 -11.56 8.69
C TYR A 424 -19.18 -11.14 7.79
N ASN A 425 -19.45 -10.78 6.55
CA ASN A 425 -18.41 -10.45 5.58
C ASN A 425 -18.57 -9.01 5.07
N SER A 426 -17.55 -8.20 5.30
CA SER A 426 -17.47 -6.82 4.80
C SER A 426 -16.44 -6.67 3.68
N CYS A 427 -15.77 -7.75 3.26
CA CYS A 427 -14.83 -7.69 2.14
C CYS A 427 -14.96 -8.92 1.23
N THR A 428 -13.94 -9.75 1.07
CA THR A 428 -13.92 -10.78 0.03
C THR A 428 -13.86 -12.17 0.61
N VAL A 429 -14.77 -13.04 0.16
CA VAL A 429 -14.67 -14.48 0.34
C VAL A 429 -14.71 -15.14 -1.03
N ILE A 430 -13.72 -15.98 -1.29
CA ILE A 430 -13.58 -16.76 -2.51
C ILE A 430 -13.60 -18.24 -2.14
N VAL A 431 -14.54 -18.97 -2.70
CA VAL A 431 -14.68 -20.39 -2.48
C VAL A 431 -14.53 -21.12 -3.81
N LYS A 432 -13.66 -22.12 -3.86
CA LYS A 432 -13.33 -22.80 -5.12
C LYS A 432 -14.25 -23.97 -5.41
N GLU A 433 -14.82 -24.57 -4.36
CA GLU A 433 -15.63 -25.80 -4.49
C GLU A 433 -17.03 -25.67 -3.90
N GLU A 434 -17.24 -25.64 -2.62
CA GLU A 434 -18.55 -25.62 -1.99
C GLU A 434 -18.66 -24.54 -0.93
N PHE A 435 -19.78 -23.80 -0.93
CA PHE A 435 -20.06 -22.79 0.10
C PHE A 435 -21.43 -23.05 0.73
N LYS A 436 -21.44 -23.42 2.02
CA LYS A 436 -22.66 -23.63 2.81
C LYS A 436 -22.77 -22.66 3.99
N PHE A 437 -23.96 -22.14 4.23
CA PHE A 437 -24.18 -21.22 5.36
C PHE A 437 -25.54 -21.41 6.04
N GLN A 438 -25.56 -21.11 7.35
CA GLN A 438 -26.79 -20.98 8.15
C GLN A 438 -27.21 -19.51 8.29
N ASN A 439 -26.30 -18.64 8.73
CA ASN A 439 -26.53 -17.21 8.85
C ASN A 439 -25.42 -16.47 8.14
N MET A 440 -25.77 -15.66 7.15
CA MET A 440 -24.79 -14.86 6.42
C MET A 440 -25.24 -13.40 6.35
N THR A 441 -24.34 -12.49 6.69
CA THR A 441 -24.50 -11.06 6.50
C THR A 441 -23.35 -10.56 5.66
N LEU A 442 -23.66 -9.93 4.53
CA LEU A 442 -22.71 -9.21 3.71
C LEU A 442 -22.97 -7.70 3.87
N ASN A 443 -21.94 -6.94 4.20
CA ASN A 443 -22.01 -5.49 4.30
C ASN A 443 -20.94 -4.87 3.40
N LYS A 444 -21.31 -4.48 2.20
CA LYS A 444 -20.39 -4.14 1.09
C LYS A 444 -19.42 -5.29 0.75
N GLY A 445 -19.71 -6.47 1.21
CA GLY A 445 -18.89 -7.66 1.02
C GLY A 445 -19.23 -8.41 -0.25
N SER A 446 -18.29 -9.24 -0.71
CA SER A 446 -18.51 -10.14 -1.85
C SER A 446 -18.24 -11.60 -1.50
N ILE A 447 -19.06 -12.46 -2.07
CA ILE A 447 -18.82 -13.90 -2.16
C ILE A 447 -18.68 -14.25 -3.64
N THR A 448 -17.59 -14.91 -3.99
CA THR A 448 -17.44 -15.52 -5.32
C THR A 448 -17.23 -17.02 -5.14
N ALA A 449 -18.14 -17.82 -5.65
CA ALA A 449 -17.98 -19.26 -5.71
C ALA A 449 -17.67 -19.68 -7.15
N GLY A 450 -16.63 -20.48 -7.30
CA GLY A 450 -16.16 -20.98 -8.60
C GLY A 450 -14.65 -20.85 -8.76
N ARG A 451 -14.06 -21.67 -9.59
CA ARG A 451 -12.62 -21.73 -9.87
C ARG A 451 -12.34 -21.30 -11.31
N ALA A 452 -11.33 -20.44 -11.49
CA ALA A 452 -10.60 -20.38 -12.74
C ALA A 452 -9.48 -21.43 -12.68
N ASN A 453 -9.51 -22.43 -13.54
CA ASN A 453 -8.40 -23.37 -13.65
C ASN A 453 -7.24 -22.68 -14.39
N GLU A 454 -6.03 -22.68 -13.80
CA GLU A 454 -4.85 -22.06 -14.42
C GLU A 454 -4.46 -22.70 -15.76
N SER A 455 -4.85 -23.93 -16.02
CA SER A 455 -4.51 -24.68 -17.23
C SER A 455 -5.59 -24.66 -18.31
N ASP A 456 -6.85 -24.31 -18.00
CA ASP A 456 -7.96 -24.37 -18.93
C ASP A 456 -8.56 -22.98 -19.17
N THR A 457 -8.91 -22.74 -20.40
CA THR A 457 -9.57 -21.50 -20.87
C THR A 457 -11.06 -21.44 -20.46
N GLU A 458 -11.54 -22.40 -19.73
CA GLU A 458 -12.92 -22.45 -19.23
C GLU A 458 -12.97 -22.22 -17.72
N TRP A 459 -13.90 -21.35 -17.29
CA TRP A 459 -14.40 -21.39 -15.96
C TRP A 459 -14.94 -22.81 -15.74
N LEU A 460 -14.29 -23.56 -14.86
CA LEU A 460 -14.99 -24.67 -14.23
C LEU A 460 -15.86 -24.03 -13.15
N PRO A 461 -17.15 -23.86 -13.43
CA PRO A 461 -18.05 -23.38 -12.39
C PRO A 461 -18.12 -24.51 -11.38
N VAL A 462 -17.71 -24.23 -10.21
CA VAL A 462 -18.05 -25.07 -9.15
C VAL A 462 -19.32 -24.62 -8.52
N PRO A 463 -20.01 -25.64 -8.17
CA PRO A 463 -21.38 -25.61 -8.37
C PRO A 463 -22.10 -24.80 -7.35
N GLU A 464 -21.88 -24.81 -6.10
CA GLU A 464 -23.04 -24.53 -5.27
C GLU A 464 -22.72 -23.59 -4.13
N ILE A 465 -23.39 -22.46 -4.14
CA ILE A 465 -23.76 -21.82 -2.88
C ILE A 465 -25.03 -22.48 -2.40
N GLU A 466 -24.96 -23.10 -1.24
CA GLU A 466 -26.09 -23.82 -0.65
C GLU A 466 -26.49 -23.19 0.69
N THR A 467 -27.79 -23.11 0.96
CA THR A 467 -28.27 -22.71 2.27
C THR A 467 -28.52 -23.95 3.14
N HIS A 468 -28.26 -23.84 4.43
CA HIS A 468 -28.89 -24.78 5.36
C HIS A 468 -30.38 -24.49 5.53
N ALA A 469 -31.15 -25.50 5.96
CA ALA A 469 -32.54 -25.30 6.31
C ALA A 469 -32.76 -24.21 7.33
N ASN A 470 -33.72 -23.32 7.11
CA ASN A 470 -34.00 -22.11 7.91
C ASN A 470 -32.89 -21.08 7.92
N ALA A 471 -32.11 -20.96 6.84
CA ALA A 471 -31.01 -20.01 6.73
C ALA A 471 -31.50 -18.56 6.62
N LYS A 472 -30.60 -17.65 7.01
CA LYS A 472 -30.82 -16.21 6.83
C LYS A 472 -29.66 -15.58 6.06
N LEU A 473 -29.99 -14.90 4.97
CA LEU A 473 -29.08 -14.08 4.19
C LEU A 473 -29.46 -12.61 4.33
N THR A 474 -28.54 -11.78 4.78
CA THR A 474 -28.70 -10.33 4.84
C THR A 474 -27.64 -9.66 3.96
N LEU A 475 -28.06 -8.87 2.99
CA LEU A 475 -27.22 -8.10 2.09
C LEU A 475 -27.38 -6.61 2.41
N ILE A 476 -26.29 -5.92 2.70
CA ILE A 476 -26.26 -4.52 3.15
C ILE A 476 -25.40 -3.69 2.20
N ASP A 477 -25.93 -2.51 1.80
CA ASP A 477 -25.17 -1.42 1.18
C ASP A 477 -24.35 -1.79 -0.07
N GLY A 478 -24.90 -2.57 -0.98
CA GLY A 478 -24.21 -2.91 -2.23
C GLY A 478 -23.34 -4.16 -2.13
N SER A 479 -23.79 -5.18 -1.42
CA SER A 479 -23.14 -6.48 -1.35
C SER A 479 -23.40 -7.34 -2.58
N MET A 480 -22.49 -8.27 -2.88
CA MET A 480 -22.58 -9.12 -4.07
C MET A 480 -22.32 -10.60 -3.77
N ILE A 481 -23.16 -11.45 -4.33
CA ILE A 481 -22.92 -12.88 -4.46
C ILE A 481 -22.80 -13.21 -5.94
N LYS A 482 -21.71 -13.86 -6.35
CA LYS A 482 -21.47 -14.32 -7.71
C LYS A 482 -21.13 -15.82 -7.68
N ALA A 483 -21.94 -16.63 -8.35
CA ALA A 483 -21.71 -18.06 -8.45
C ALA A 483 -22.33 -18.60 -9.76
N LYS A 484 -22.15 -19.88 -10.07
CA LYS A 484 -22.89 -20.51 -11.15
C LYS A 484 -24.30 -20.91 -10.69
N GLU A 485 -24.37 -21.64 -9.60
CA GLU A 485 -25.61 -22.16 -9.04
C GLU A 485 -25.80 -21.73 -7.59
N PHE A 486 -27.03 -21.50 -7.18
CA PHE A 486 -27.36 -21.17 -5.81
C PHE A 486 -28.58 -22.01 -5.39
N ASP A 487 -28.34 -22.96 -4.49
CA ASP A 487 -29.37 -23.86 -4.02
C ASP A 487 -29.95 -23.44 -2.67
N VAL A 488 -31.23 -23.27 -2.64
CA VAL A 488 -31.99 -22.87 -1.45
C VAL A 488 -32.70 -24.10 -0.90
N GLU A 489 -32.14 -24.67 0.17
CA GLU A 489 -32.70 -25.82 0.85
C GLU A 489 -34.11 -25.59 1.41
N SER A 490 -34.77 -26.67 1.75
CA SER A 490 -36.11 -26.66 2.34
C SER A 490 -36.15 -25.98 3.71
N GLY A 491 -37.31 -25.39 4.05
CA GLY A 491 -37.54 -24.73 5.32
C GLY A 491 -37.89 -23.26 5.21
N ASN A 492 -37.76 -22.51 6.32
CA ASN A 492 -37.99 -21.06 6.33
C ASN A 492 -36.68 -20.31 6.04
N VAL A 493 -36.46 -19.93 4.80
CA VAL A 493 -35.26 -19.17 4.40
C VAL A 493 -35.62 -17.71 4.22
N ILE A 494 -34.81 -16.81 4.76
CA ILE A 494 -35.02 -15.36 4.72
C ILE A 494 -33.90 -14.72 3.93
N PHE A 495 -34.21 -14.05 2.83
CA PHE A 495 -33.33 -13.17 2.11
C PHE A 495 -33.72 -11.72 2.37
N GLN A 496 -32.78 -10.91 2.84
CA GLN A 496 -33.02 -9.53 3.18
C GLN A 496 -31.96 -8.62 2.56
N ALA A 497 -32.39 -7.61 1.80
CA ALA A 497 -31.52 -6.57 1.30
C ALA A 497 -31.91 -5.23 1.95
N ILE A 498 -30.96 -4.58 2.58
CA ILE A 498 -31.17 -3.32 3.32
C ILE A 498 -30.07 -2.30 2.97
N ASN A 499 -30.40 -1.03 3.00
CA ASN A 499 -29.48 0.07 2.90
C ASN A 499 -29.38 0.77 4.27
N ILE A 500 -28.16 0.95 4.74
CA ILE A 500 -27.88 1.66 5.99
C ILE A 500 -27.19 2.99 5.70
N THR A 501 -26.19 2.97 4.84
CA THR A 501 -25.31 4.13 4.59
C THR A 501 -25.39 4.69 3.17
N ASN A 502 -25.86 3.92 2.21
CA ASN A 502 -26.01 4.34 0.82
C ASN A 502 -27.24 3.72 0.14
N ASP A 503 -27.54 4.15 -1.07
CA ASP A 503 -28.67 3.67 -1.87
C ASP A 503 -28.27 2.58 -2.89
N ASN A 504 -27.06 2.00 -2.76
CA ASN A 504 -26.60 0.97 -3.67
C ASN A 504 -27.42 -0.32 -3.50
N LYS A 505 -27.77 -0.89 -4.62
CA LYS A 505 -28.45 -2.19 -4.63
C LYS A 505 -27.46 -3.30 -4.33
N SER A 506 -27.92 -4.34 -3.64
CA SER A 506 -27.18 -5.59 -3.51
C SER A 506 -27.59 -6.56 -4.60
N MET A 507 -26.68 -7.45 -5.02
CA MET A 507 -26.90 -8.35 -6.14
C MET A 507 -26.59 -9.81 -5.79
N ILE A 508 -27.46 -10.70 -6.24
CA ILE A 508 -27.17 -12.13 -6.39
C ILE A 508 -27.08 -12.39 -7.90
N LYS A 509 -25.88 -12.64 -8.41
CA LYS A 509 -25.59 -12.91 -9.81
C LYS A 509 -25.21 -14.37 -9.99
N VAL A 510 -26.12 -15.17 -10.54
CA VAL A 510 -25.96 -16.60 -10.73
C VAL A 510 -26.61 -17.03 -12.06
N GLU A 511 -26.08 -18.07 -12.72
CA GLU A 511 -26.74 -18.60 -13.90
C GLU A 511 -28.10 -19.20 -13.54
N GLU A 512 -28.17 -19.87 -12.38
CA GLU A 512 -29.37 -20.51 -11.89
C GLU A 512 -29.48 -20.43 -10.37
N ILE A 513 -30.67 -20.10 -9.86
CA ILE A 513 -31.05 -20.23 -8.45
C ILE A 513 -32.20 -21.22 -8.34
N GLU A 514 -32.01 -22.34 -7.61
CA GLU A 514 -32.98 -23.37 -7.40
C GLU A 514 -33.58 -23.33 -6.00
N PHE A 515 -34.90 -23.47 -5.90
CA PHE A 515 -35.60 -23.57 -4.64
C PHE A 515 -36.12 -25.00 -4.47
N GLU A 516 -35.59 -25.72 -3.48
CA GLU A 516 -36.12 -27.03 -3.13
C GLU A 516 -37.54 -26.92 -2.53
N SER A 517 -38.34 -27.92 -2.72
CA SER A 517 -39.71 -27.95 -2.21
C SER A 517 -39.83 -28.83 -0.96
N PRO A 518 -40.59 -28.43 0.08
CA PRO A 518 -41.30 -27.17 0.26
C PRO A 518 -40.44 -26.10 0.94
N THR A 519 -40.25 -24.98 0.29
CA THR A 519 -39.50 -23.85 0.84
C THR A 519 -40.48 -22.70 1.15
N ASN A 520 -40.41 -22.16 2.39
CA ASN A 520 -41.05 -20.91 2.73
C ASN A 520 -39.97 -19.83 2.71
N THR A 521 -39.69 -19.27 1.56
CA THR A 521 -38.67 -18.21 1.45
C THR A 521 -39.34 -16.85 1.54
N GLU A 522 -38.83 -16.01 2.44
CA GLU A 522 -39.21 -14.59 2.54
C GLU A 522 -38.14 -13.73 1.90
N LEU A 523 -38.55 -12.84 1.03
CA LEU A 523 -37.70 -11.80 0.49
C LEU A 523 -38.11 -10.47 1.08
N LEU A 524 -37.20 -9.81 1.77
CA LEU A 524 -37.40 -8.54 2.45
C LEU A 524 -36.50 -7.46 1.83
N GLY A 525 -37.09 -6.32 1.44
CA GLY A 525 -36.37 -5.14 0.95
C GLY A 525 -36.42 -4.91 -0.56
N ARG A 526 -36.25 -3.64 -0.93
CA ARG A 526 -36.40 -3.12 -2.30
C ARG A 526 -35.07 -3.03 -3.08
N ASN A 527 -33.98 -3.31 -2.41
CA ASN A 527 -32.62 -3.04 -2.92
C ASN A 527 -31.88 -4.32 -3.34
N LEU A 528 -32.62 -5.40 -3.63
CA LEU A 528 -32.09 -6.65 -4.11
C LEU A 528 -32.31 -6.79 -5.62
N VAL A 529 -31.21 -7.05 -6.33
CA VAL A 529 -31.20 -7.47 -7.73
C VAL A 529 -30.84 -8.93 -7.77
N ILE A 530 -31.62 -9.74 -8.46
CA ILE A 530 -31.32 -11.14 -8.75
C ILE A 530 -31.16 -11.27 -10.25
N GLU A 531 -29.97 -11.60 -10.65
CA GLU A 531 -29.58 -11.83 -12.02
C GLU A 531 -29.36 -13.33 -12.23
N GLY A 532 -30.27 -13.97 -12.93
CA GLY A 532 -30.20 -15.41 -13.19
C GLY A 532 -31.55 -16.05 -13.42
N LYS A 533 -31.50 -17.33 -13.79
CA LYS A 533 -32.70 -18.13 -14.02
C LYS A 533 -33.20 -18.72 -12.71
N ILE A 534 -34.44 -18.46 -12.36
CA ILE A 534 -35.07 -18.98 -11.15
C ILE A 534 -35.76 -20.30 -11.48
N LYS A 535 -35.43 -21.38 -10.72
CA LYS A 535 -36.09 -22.68 -10.77
C LYS A 535 -36.82 -22.99 -9.46
N GLY A 536 -37.73 -23.93 -9.52
CA GLY A 536 -38.53 -24.44 -8.40
C GLY A 536 -40.02 -24.28 -8.58
N PRO A 537 -40.83 -24.76 -7.62
CA PRO A 537 -42.29 -24.78 -7.75
C PRO A 537 -42.89 -23.35 -7.75
N ASP A 538 -43.72 -23.02 -8.72
CA ASP A 538 -44.29 -21.66 -8.93
C ASP A 538 -44.97 -21.06 -7.68
N LYS A 539 -45.59 -21.90 -6.83
CA LYS A 539 -46.28 -21.45 -5.62
C LYS A 539 -45.33 -20.97 -4.50
N HIS A 540 -44.07 -21.26 -4.58
CA HIS A 540 -43.04 -20.96 -3.57
C HIS A 540 -42.04 -19.91 -4.05
N HIS A 541 -42.24 -19.32 -5.24
CA HIS A 541 -41.39 -18.25 -5.71
C HIS A 541 -41.55 -16.96 -4.87
N PRO A 542 -40.65 -16.64 -3.96
CA PRO A 542 -40.79 -15.47 -3.08
C PRO A 542 -40.65 -14.16 -3.86
N PHE A 543 -39.99 -14.20 -5.00
CA PHE A 543 -39.65 -13.04 -5.81
C PHE A 543 -40.80 -12.43 -6.58
N LYS A 544 -41.92 -13.18 -6.75
CA LYS A 544 -43.11 -12.67 -7.44
C LYS A 544 -43.94 -11.68 -6.61
N LYS A 545 -43.69 -11.56 -5.31
CA LYS A 545 -44.47 -10.75 -4.37
C LYS A 545 -43.82 -9.44 -3.92
N ASN A 546 -42.56 -9.20 -4.25
CA ASN A 546 -41.77 -8.09 -3.75
C ASN A 546 -41.14 -7.23 -4.87
N GLU A 547 -40.84 -6.00 -4.56
CA GLU A 547 -40.26 -4.99 -5.46
C GLU A 547 -38.77 -5.25 -5.79
N SER A 548 -38.29 -6.45 -5.60
CA SER A 548 -36.96 -6.88 -6.03
C SER A 548 -36.91 -6.93 -7.55
N ILE A 549 -35.76 -6.61 -8.08
CA ILE A 549 -35.53 -6.64 -9.50
C ILE A 549 -35.00 -8.02 -9.85
N ASN A 550 -35.69 -8.69 -10.78
CA ASN A 550 -35.27 -9.96 -11.30
C ASN A 550 -35.03 -9.84 -12.81
N THR A 551 -33.83 -10.20 -13.25
CA THR A 551 -33.38 -10.13 -14.64
C THR A 551 -32.73 -11.44 -15.06
N GLY A 552 -32.58 -11.68 -16.37
CA GLY A 552 -31.72 -12.77 -16.87
C GLY A 552 -30.25 -12.49 -16.52
N PHE A 553 -29.44 -13.52 -16.62
CA PHE A 553 -28.00 -13.41 -16.37
C PHE A 553 -27.38 -12.39 -17.35
N ASP A 554 -26.54 -11.50 -16.84
CA ASP A 554 -25.96 -10.36 -17.55
C ASP A 554 -26.99 -9.36 -18.16
N GLU A 555 -28.22 -9.32 -17.65
CA GLU A 555 -29.28 -8.42 -18.16
C GLU A 555 -29.57 -7.23 -17.25
N SER A 556 -28.98 -7.15 -16.07
CA SER A 556 -29.22 -6.03 -15.15
C SER A 556 -28.51 -4.74 -15.63
N LYS A 557 -29.03 -3.61 -15.15
CA LYS A 557 -28.45 -2.28 -15.42
C LYS A 557 -27.82 -1.65 -14.17
N TYR A 558 -27.64 -2.44 -13.13
CA TYR A 558 -27.21 -1.93 -11.84
C TYR A 558 -25.72 -2.17 -11.64
N THR A 559 -25.03 -1.13 -11.30
CA THR A 559 -23.64 -1.16 -10.89
C THR A 559 -23.54 -1.61 -9.44
N ILE A 560 -22.69 -2.58 -9.16
CA ILE A 560 -22.40 -3.09 -7.82
C ILE A 560 -20.93 -2.88 -7.53
N GLU A 561 -20.64 -2.27 -6.39
CA GLU A 561 -19.30 -2.03 -5.89
C GLU A 561 -19.13 -2.67 -4.52
N THR A 562 -18.15 -3.55 -4.38
CA THR A 562 -17.82 -4.24 -3.13
C THR A 562 -16.40 -3.95 -2.67
N CYS A 563 -16.08 -4.25 -1.40
CA CYS A 563 -14.74 -4.09 -0.85
C CYS A 563 -13.66 -4.86 -1.63
N GLY A 564 -13.96 -6.03 -2.11
CA GLY A 564 -12.97 -6.94 -2.66
C GLY A 564 -12.52 -6.65 -4.09
N GLY A 565 -12.93 -5.54 -4.68
CA GLY A 565 -12.63 -5.23 -6.08
C GLY A 565 -13.35 -6.14 -7.06
N LEU A 566 -14.44 -6.76 -6.64
CA LEU A 566 -15.42 -7.38 -7.52
C LEU A 566 -16.48 -6.33 -7.82
N TYR A 567 -16.49 -5.83 -9.04
CA TYR A 567 -17.41 -4.81 -9.49
C TYR A 567 -18.20 -5.36 -10.68
N ASP A 568 -19.47 -5.01 -10.75
CA ASP A 568 -20.33 -5.33 -11.87
C ASP A 568 -21.05 -4.06 -12.30
N GLU A 569 -20.88 -3.67 -13.55
CA GLU A 569 -21.52 -2.48 -14.12
C GLU A 569 -22.93 -2.78 -14.65
N GLY A 570 -23.43 -4.01 -14.50
CA GLY A 570 -24.78 -4.43 -14.87
C GLY A 570 -25.03 -4.35 -16.38
N ASN A 571 -24.12 -4.85 -17.18
CA ASN A 571 -24.22 -4.80 -18.65
C ASN A 571 -24.83 -6.06 -19.22
N LYS A 572 -25.87 -5.94 -20.00
CA LYS A 572 -26.43 -7.09 -20.73
C LYS A 572 -25.65 -7.50 -21.99
N GLY A 573 -24.64 -6.71 -22.35
CA GLY A 573 -23.89 -6.89 -23.59
C GLY A 573 -24.60 -6.37 -24.85
N GLU A 574 -23.80 -6.08 -25.86
CA GLU A 574 -24.22 -5.61 -27.19
C GLU A 574 -23.72 -6.56 -28.28
N GLU A 575 -23.93 -6.19 -29.55
CA GLU A 575 -23.29 -6.89 -30.67
C GLU A 575 -21.76 -6.85 -30.56
N GLU A 576 -21.10 -7.96 -30.82
CA GLU A 576 -19.66 -8.13 -30.68
C GLU A 576 -18.90 -7.18 -31.62
N LYS A 577 -18.01 -6.36 -31.05
CA LYS A 577 -17.16 -5.44 -31.80
C LYS A 577 -15.80 -5.24 -31.12
N ASP A 578 -14.82 -4.84 -31.89
CA ASP A 578 -13.55 -4.33 -31.37
C ASP A 578 -13.73 -2.95 -30.71
N PRO A 579 -12.86 -2.56 -29.76
CA PRO A 579 -12.89 -1.23 -29.15
C PRO A 579 -12.77 -0.10 -30.17
N ASP A 580 -13.50 0.98 -29.93
CA ASP A 580 -13.41 2.19 -30.74
C ASP A 580 -12.17 3.02 -30.37
N PHE A 581 -11.39 3.44 -31.35
CA PHE A 581 -10.24 4.32 -31.20
C PHE A 581 -10.41 5.59 -32.05
N PRO A 582 -9.74 6.70 -31.73
CA PRO A 582 -8.74 6.88 -30.68
C PRO A 582 -9.33 7.04 -29.27
N ILE A 583 -8.54 6.72 -28.24
CA ILE A 583 -8.91 6.85 -26.82
C ILE A 583 -8.06 7.97 -26.19
N GLU A 584 -8.66 8.72 -25.28
CA GLU A 584 -7.97 9.71 -24.45
C GLU A 584 -7.63 9.09 -23.10
N ILE A 585 -6.34 9.17 -22.71
CA ILE A 585 -5.81 8.80 -21.39
C ILE A 585 -5.12 10.01 -20.79
N GLY A 586 -4.97 10.04 -19.49
CA GLY A 586 -4.34 11.18 -18.81
C GLY A 586 -3.90 10.87 -17.40
N ASP A 587 -2.99 11.66 -16.85
CA ASP A 587 -2.61 11.51 -15.45
C ASP A 587 -3.77 11.93 -14.56
N SER A 588 -4.04 11.15 -13.54
CA SER A 588 -5.02 11.47 -12.50
C SER A 588 -4.46 12.46 -11.47
N ASP A 589 -3.13 12.55 -11.39
CA ASP A 589 -2.44 13.39 -10.42
C ASP A 589 -2.09 14.75 -11.02
N THR A 590 -2.21 15.77 -10.19
CA THR A 590 -1.61 17.08 -10.42
C THR A 590 -0.16 17.02 -9.96
N TYR A 591 0.78 17.64 -10.68
CA TYR A 591 2.19 17.70 -10.30
C TYR A 591 2.60 19.13 -10.05
N THR A 592 3.18 19.40 -8.89
CA THR A 592 3.77 20.71 -8.56
C THR A 592 5.28 20.63 -8.66
N PHE A 593 5.87 21.47 -9.48
CA PHE A 593 7.30 21.65 -9.63
C PHE A 593 7.70 22.89 -8.83
N THR A 594 8.61 22.70 -7.87
CA THR A 594 9.14 23.76 -7.02
C THR A 594 10.64 23.85 -7.18
N PHE A 595 11.17 25.07 -7.20
CA PHE A 595 12.57 25.35 -7.49
C PHE A 595 13.14 26.34 -6.51
N GLU A 596 14.44 26.14 -6.16
CA GLU A 596 15.35 27.12 -5.58
C GLU A 596 16.22 27.74 -6.68
N ASP A 597 16.44 29.02 -6.66
CA ASP A 597 17.10 29.75 -7.74
C ASP A 597 18.63 29.91 -7.54
N ASN A 598 19.14 29.57 -6.38
CA ASN A 598 20.51 29.87 -5.96
C ASN A 598 21.58 28.85 -6.35
N TRP A 599 21.21 27.75 -7.09
CA TRP A 599 22.19 26.80 -7.59
C TRP A 599 23.38 27.55 -8.25
N PRO A 600 24.63 27.13 -8.00
CA PRO A 600 25.14 25.93 -7.35
C PRO A 600 25.38 26.06 -5.82
N VAL A 601 24.91 27.10 -5.16
CA VAL A 601 24.97 27.25 -3.68
C VAL A 601 23.57 27.08 -3.10
N TYR A 602 23.48 26.82 -1.80
CA TYR A 602 22.21 26.72 -1.11
C TYR A 602 21.41 28.02 -1.09
N GLY A 603 20.12 27.97 -1.26
CA GLY A 603 19.11 28.98 -0.92
C GLY A 603 18.63 28.85 0.51
N ASP A 604 17.43 29.33 0.81
CA ASP A 604 16.78 29.21 2.13
C ASP A 604 15.89 27.98 2.28
N PHE A 605 15.68 27.23 1.21
CA PHE A 605 14.87 26.01 1.17
C PHE A 605 13.41 26.22 1.56
N ASP A 606 12.81 27.28 1.07
CA ASP A 606 11.36 27.49 1.13
C ASP A 606 10.63 26.98 -0.12
N MET A 607 11.39 26.56 -1.16
CA MET A 607 10.90 25.93 -2.37
C MET A 607 9.81 26.72 -3.09
N ASN A 608 9.90 28.05 -3.08
CA ASN A 608 8.89 28.92 -3.65
C ASN A 608 9.45 29.93 -4.68
N ASP A 609 10.76 29.91 -4.96
CA ASP A 609 11.39 30.81 -5.94
C ASP A 609 10.73 30.77 -7.31
N LEU A 610 10.32 29.56 -7.73
CA LEU A 610 9.48 29.35 -8.90
C LEU A 610 8.55 28.17 -8.67
N VAL A 611 7.24 28.39 -8.77
CA VAL A 611 6.24 27.32 -8.60
C VAL A 611 5.43 27.19 -9.88
N ILE A 612 5.50 26.01 -10.49
CA ILE A 612 4.74 25.63 -11.68
C ILE A 612 3.92 24.37 -11.38
N VAL A 613 2.65 24.40 -11.68
CA VAL A 613 1.74 23.27 -11.48
C VAL A 613 1.34 22.70 -12.83
N MET A 614 1.56 21.40 -13.03
CA MET A 614 0.96 20.64 -14.13
C MET A 614 -0.39 20.11 -13.64
N SER A 615 -1.45 20.80 -13.96
CA SER A 615 -2.80 20.48 -13.52
C SER A 615 -3.47 19.41 -14.38
N ARG A 616 -2.93 19.15 -15.58
CA ARG A 616 -3.49 18.18 -16.53
C ARG A 616 -2.44 17.73 -17.54
N LYS A 617 -2.38 16.43 -17.77
CA LYS A 617 -1.67 15.83 -18.90
C LYS A 617 -2.59 14.79 -19.56
N GLU A 618 -2.81 14.90 -20.85
CA GLU A 618 -3.67 14.02 -21.63
C GLU A 618 -2.96 13.56 -22.89
N LEU A 619 -3.14 12.28 -23.23
CA LEU A 619 -2.66 11.66 -24.44
C LEU A 619 -3.84 11.13 -25.24
N LYS A 620 -3.83 11.35 -26.55
CA LYS A 620 -4.73 10.69 -27.47
C LYS A 620 -3.98 9.56 -28.17
N ILE A 621 -4.45 8.33 -28.01
CA ILE A 621 -3.80 7.11 -28.51
C ILE A 621 -4.65 6.41 -29.56
N ASN A 622 -4.03 5.85 -30.60
CA ASN A 622 -4.67 5.02 -31.59
C ASN A 622 -4.72 3.53 -31.19
N GLU A 623 -5.30 2.68 -32.05
CA GLU A 623 -5.48 1.25 -31.76
C GLU A 623 -4.18 0.44 -31.62
N ASP A 624 -3.05 0.96 -32.13
CA ASP A 624 -1.71 0.37 -31.97
C ASP A 624 -1.03 0.85 -30.66
N GLY A 625 -1.73 1.68 -29.86
CA GLY A 625 -1.21 2.30 -28.65
C GLY A 625 -0.17 3.39 -28.92
N ILE A 626 -0.21 4.02 -30.10
CA ILE A 626 0.68 5.10 -30.49
C ILE A 626 0.02 6.44 -30.17
N VAL A 627 0.78 7.36 -29.59
CA VAL A 627 0.33 8.69 -29.24
C VAL A 627 0.25 9.56 -30.50
N GLU A 628 -0.95 10.10 -30.76
CA GLU A 628 -1.20 11.06 -31.85
C GLU A 628 -1.12 12.50 -31.34
N ARG A 629 -1.51 12.74 -30.09
CA ARG A 629 -1.53 14.07 -29.49
C ARG A 629 -1.21 14.00 -27.99
N LEU A 630 -0.41 14.97 -27.53
CA LEU A 630 -0.21 15.32 -26.13
C LEU A 630 -0.83 16.68 -25.85
N ARG A 631 -1.57 16.80 -24.76
CA ARG A 631 -2.01 18.06 -24.18
C ARG A 631 -1.50 18.17 -22.73
N ILE A 632 -0.90 19.31 -22.41
CA ILE A 632 -0.48 19.63 -21.04
C ILE A 632 -1.04 21.00 -20.65
N THR A 633 -1.56 21.13 -19.45
CA THR A 633 -1.91 22.42 -18.83
C THR A 633 -0.93 22.69 -17.71
N LEU A 634 -0.17 23.79 -17.84
CA LEU A 634 0.76 24.27 -16.82
C LEU A 634 0.28 25.61 -16.28
N ASP A 635 0.35 25.77 -14.98
CA ASP A 635 0.06 27.04 -14.29
C ASP A 635 1.32 27.56 -13.61
N LEU A 636 1.80 28.72 -14.02
CA LEU A 636 2.76 29.48 -13.22
C LEU A 636 2.02 30.07 -12.02
N ARG A 637 2.38 29.64 -10.82
CA ARG A 637 1.68 29.96 -9.57
C ARG A 637 2.34 31.05 -8.75
N ALA A 638 3.67 30.96 -8.59
CA ALA A 638 4.41 31.87 -7.72
C ALA A 638 5.80 32.16 -8.26
N VAL A 639 6.34 33.32 -7.86
CA VAL A 639 7.71 33.73 -8.07
C VAL A 639 8.21 34.38 -6.79
N GLY A 640 9.10 33.70 -6.03
CA GLY A 640 9.71 34.15 -4.79
C GLY A 640 11.13 34.67 -4.97
N ALA A 641 11.60 34.78 -6.20
CA ALA A 641 12.98 35.14 -6.50
C ALA A 641 13.17 36.60 -6.88
N ALA A 642 14.33 37.16 -6.50
CA ALA A 642 14.79 38.45 -7.00
C ALA A 642 15.46 38.35 -8.39
N LYS A 643 15.75 37.17 -8.89
CA LYS A 643 16.33 36.94 -10.19
C LYS A 643 15.28 36.92 -11.30
N THR A 644 15.72 37.23 -12.50
CA THR A 644 14.89 36.98 -13.71
C THR A 644 14.92 35.46 -13.98
N LEU A 645 13.79 34.78 -13.74
CA LEU A 645 13.66 33.37 -13.98
C LEU A 645 12.89 33.10 -15.26
N GLY A 646 13.42 32.23 -16.11
CA GLY A 646 12.72 31.61 -17.23
C GLY A 646 12.28 30.17 -16.88
N ALA A 647 11.51 29.54 -17.75
CA ALA A 647 11.22 28.12 -17.70
C ALA A 647 11.14 27.48 -19.08
N GLY A 648 11.52 26.23 -19.15
CA GLY A 648 11.41 25.38 -20.34
C GLY A 648 10.82 24.02 -20.03
N ILE A 649 10.45 23.31 -21.08
CA ILE A 649 10.00 21.93 -21.06
C ILE A 649 10.78 21.12 -22.06
N ARG A 650 11.27 19.93 -21.63
CA ARG A 650 12.06 19.02 -22.45
C ARG A 650 11.51 17.59 -22.35
N PHE A 651 11.46 16.89 -23.48
CA PHE A 651 10.98 15.52 -23.57
C PHE A 651 12.15 14.56 -23.77
N ILE A 652 12.47 13.78 -22.74
CA ILE A 652 13.71 12.99 -22.65
C ILE A 652 13.66 11.73 -23.54
N LYS A 653 12.50 11.12 -23.68
CA LYS A 653 12.32 9.86 -24.43
C LYS A 653 11.83 10.05 -25.87
N LEU A 654 11.49 11.26 -26.26
CA LEU A 654 11.15 11.48 -27.66
C LEU A 654 12.41 11.30 -28.55
N PRO A 655 12.30 10.56 -29.67
CA PRO A 655 13.40 10.39 -30.59
C PRO A 655 13.95 11.74 -31.09
N GLN A 656 15.28 11.88 -31.15
CA GLN A 656 15.94 13.15 -31.53
C GLN A 656 15.55 13.68 -32.93
N ASN A 657 15.22 12.76 -33.83
CA ASN A 657 14.81 13.10 -35.20
C ASN A 657 13.31 13.39 -35.32
N ILE A 658 12.54 13.17 -34.25
CA ILE A 658 11.12 13.47 -34.30
C ILE A 658 10.90 14.97 -34.14
N ARG A 659 10.15 15.53 -35.07
CA ARG A 659 9.58 16.87 -34.96
C ARG A 659 8.09 16.72 -34.93
N PRO A 660 7.40 17.29 -33.92
CA PRO A 660 5.96 17.36 -33.93
C PRO A 660 5.45 18.06 -35.20
N ASP A 661 4.34 17.60 -35.73
CA ASP A 661 3.66 18.27 -36.82
C ASP A 661 3.24 19.67 -36.39
N LYS A 662 2.94 19.80 -35.12
CA LYS A 662 2.55 21.07 -34.50
C LYS A 662 2.91 21.07 -33.00
N PHE A 663 3.49 22.16 -32.55
CA PHE A 663 3.67 22.45 -31.12
C PHE A 663 3.19 23.87 -30.82
N THR A 664 2.20 23.98 -29.92
CA THR A 664 1.64 25.28 -29.55
C THR A 664 1.69 25.45 -28.05
N VAL A 665 1.91 26.70 -27.61
CA VAL A 665 1.75 27.15 -26.25
C VAL A 665 0.72 28.27 -26.24
N SER A 666 -0.36 28.08 -25.52
CA SER A 666 -1.50 29.01 -25.46
C SER A 666 -1.99 29.47 -26.86
N GLY A 667 -2.09 28.50 -27.77
CA GLY A 667 -2.54 28.70 -29.14
C GLY A 667 -1.53 29.33 -30.12
N LYS A 668 -0.32 29.64 -29.65
CA LYS A 668 0.76 30.17 -30.49
C LYS A 668 1.77 29.07 -30.82
N ASN A 669 2.17 28.96 -32.08
CA ASN A 669 3.24 28.06 -32.49
C ASN A 669 4.54 28.49 -31.80
N VAL A 670 5.21 27.50 -31.16
CA VAL A 670 6.52 27.66 -30.54
C VAL A 670 7.49 26.73 -31.25
N SER A 671 8.60 27.27 -31.66
CA SER A 671 9.64 26.51 -32.32
C SER A 671 10.43 25.71 -31.29
N PHE A 672 10.91 24.58 -31.69
CA PHE A 672 11.97 23.83 -31.05
C PHE A 672 13.19 24.73 -30.81
N GLU A 673 13.77 24.70 -29.62
CA GLU A 673 14.90 25.56 -29.28
C GLU A 673 16.15 25.13 -30.07
N ASP A 674 16.69 26.05 -30.85
CA ASP A 674 17.79 25.78 -31.76
C ASP A 674 19.06 25.41 -30.98
N GLY A 675 19.75 24.33 -31.40
CA GLY A 675 20.95 23.85 -30.74
C GLY A 675 20.75 22.81 -29.64
N GLN A 676 19.52 22.41 -29.34
CA GLN A 676 19.20 21.28 -28.47
C GLN A 676 19.22 19.95 -29.23
N SER A 677 19.71 18.90 -28.60
CA SER A 677 19.64 17.52 -29.12
C SER A 677 18.28 16.87 -28.86
N LEU A 678 17.63 17.18 -27.74
CA LEU A 678 16.30 16.69 -27.37
C LEU A 678 15.22 17.75 -27.60
N PRO A 679 13.97 17.34 -27.86
CA PRO A 679 12.84 18.28 -28.01
C PRO A 679 12.67 19.16 -26.80
N THR A 680 13.08 20.42 -26.94
CA THR A 680 13.10 21.42 -25.87
C THR A 680 12.40 22.70 -26.34
N TYR A 681 11.53 23.25 -25.50
CA TYR A 681 10.71 24.43 -25.80
C TYR A 681 10.73 25.37 -24.60
N ILE A 682 10.90 26.68 -24.88
CA ILE A 682 10.87 27.71 -23.84
C ILE A 682 9.45 28.18 -23.61
N LEU A 683 8.98 28.12 -22.37
CA LEU A 683 7.66 28.52 -21.94
C LEU A 683 7.59 30.04 -21.76
N PHE A 684 8.55 30.57 -21.03
CA PHE A 684 8.73 32.01 -20.81
C PHE A 684 10.18 32.33 -20.42
N ASN A 685 10.60 33.56 -20.67
CA ASN A 685 11.97 34.02 -20.35
C ASN A 685 12.03 34.87 -19.08
N ASP A 686 10.90 35.31 -18.54
CA ASP A 686 10.80 36.16 -17.37
C ASP A 686 9.47 35.89 -16.65
N ALA A 687 9.56 35.19 -15.52
CA ALA A 687 8.42 34.77 -14.74
C ALA A 687 7.65 35.95 -14.13
N HIS A 688 8.34 37.03 -13.72
CA HIS A 688 7.69 38.22 -13.22
C HIS A 688 6.85 38.90 -14.32
N THR A 689 7.41 39.07 -15.52
CA THR A 689 6.65 39.60 -16.66
C THR A 689 5.49 38.68 -17.04
N ALA A 690 5.69 37.37 -16.99
CA ALA A 690 4.68 36.39 -17.35
C ALA A 690 3.49 36.42 -16.37
N LEU A 691 3.76 36.49 -15.05
CA LEU A 691 2.74 36.43 -14.01
C LEU A 691 2.16 37.82 -13.70
N TRP A 692 2.99 38.87 -13.59
CA TRP A 692 2.58 40.22 -13.19
C TRP A 692 2.33 41.17 -14.34
N GLY A 693 2.87 40.91 -15.54
CA GLY A 693 2.76 41.77 -16.73
C GLY A 693 3.81 42.87 -16.83
N SER A 694 4.75 42.95 -15.90
CA SER A 694 5.90 43.87 -15.93
C SER A 694 7.15 43.17 -15.39
N LYS A 695 8.31 43.69 -15.77
CA LYS A 695 9.60 43.24 -15.24
C LYS A 695 9.68 43.40 -13.74
N TYR A 696 10.53 42.59 -13.12
CA TYR A 696 10.89 42.68 -11.75
C TYR A 696 11.26 44.13 -11.32
N THR A 697 10.79 44.47 -10.14
CA THR A 697 11.24 45.66 -9.35
C THR A 697 11.43 45.21 -7.90
N ASP A 698 12.24 45.93 -7.12
CA ASP A 698 12.45 45.61 -5.69
C ASP A 698 11.13 45.48 -4.92
N ALA A 699 10.10 46.19 -5.34
CA ALA A 699 8.79 46.15 -4.70
C ALA A 699 7.98 44.92 -5.08
N SER A 700 8.19 44.33 -6.27
CA SER A 700 7.41 43.24 -6.84
C SER A 700 8.18 41.91 -6.95
N LYS A 701 9.24 41.74 -6.17
CA LYS A 701 10.07 40.52 -6.25
C LYS A 701 9.35 39.25 -5.79
N PHE A 702 8.42 39.36 -4.88
CA PHE A 702 7.71 38.26 -4.28
C PHE A 702 6.24 38.23 -4.68
N ILE A 703 5.90 37.43 -5.68
CA ILE A 703 4.55 37.31 -6.20
C ILE A 703 3.96 35.96 -5.74
N ASN A 704 2.87 36.01 -4.98
CA ASN A 704 2.18 34.83 -4.42
C ASN A 704 3.06 33.98 -3.46
N THR A 705 4.02 34.59 -2.76
CA THR A 705 4.85 33.89 -1.75
C THR A 705 4.74 34.53 -0.37
N VAL A 706 4.22 35.76 -0.27
CA VAL A 706 3.98 36.45 1.01
C VAL A 706 2.48 36.48 1.27
N ALA A 707 2.00 35.82 2.32
CA ALA A 707 0.57 35.62 2.60
C ALA A 707 -0.24 36.92 2.65
N ASP A 708 0.28 37.95 3.34
CA ASP A 708 -0.33 39.29 3.45
C ASP A 708 0.35 40.33 2.56
N GLY A 709 1.18 39.86 1.63
CA GLY A 709 1.92 40.74 0.72
C GLY A 709 1.01 41.48 -0.26
N PRO A 710 1.48 42.64 -0.80
CA PRO A 710 0.70 43.44 -1.74
C PRO A 710 0.65 42.84 -3.15
N PHE A 711 1.53 41.88 -3.47
CA PHE A 711 1.66 41.30 -4.80
C PHE A 711 0.99 39.93 -4.85
N LYS A 712 -0.34 39.94 -4.86
CA LYS A 712 -1.20 38.79 -5.10
C LYS A 712 -1.70 38.84 -6.54
N LYS A 713 -1.56 37.73 -7.27
CA LYS A 713 -1.97 37.66 -8.66
C LYS A 713 -2.62 36.31 -8.95
N ASP A 714 -3.58 36.32 -9.86
CA ASP A 714 -4.08 35.10 -10.46
C ASP A 714 -2.95 34.37 -11.19
N THR A 715 -3.05 33.07 -11.26
CA THR A 715 -2.08 32.23 -11.94
C THR A 715 -2.00 32.51 -13.44
N LYS A 716 -0.91 32.11 -14.08
CA LYS A 716 -0.76 32.20 -15.53
C LYS A 716 -0.79 30.80 -16.14
N GLU A 717 -1.90 30.48 -16.79
CA GLU A 717 -2.05 29.21 -17.49
C GLU A 717 -1.32 29.21 -18.84
N TYR A 718 -0.71 28.06 -19.14
CA TYR A 718 -0.09 27.69 -20.41
C TYR A 718 -0.70 26.38 -20.90
N SER A 719 -1.51 26.43 -21.96
CA SER A 719 -2.02 25.23 -22.64
C SER A 719 -1.03 24.81 -23.72
N ILE A 720 -0.40 23.65 -23.54
CA ILE A 720 0.55 23.07 -24.49
C ILE A 720 -0.17 21.96 -25.27
N ILE A 721 -0.06 22.03 -26.60
CA ILE A 721 -0.56 20.98 -27.50
C ILE A 721 0.57 20.56 -28.43
N MET A 722 0.88 19.25 -28.44
CA MET A 722 1.82 18.63 -29.36
C MET A 722 1.09 17.57 -30.19
N GLU A 723 1.09 17.74 -31.50
CA GLU A 723 0.58 16.76 -32.47
C GLU A 723 1.76 15.99 -33.07
N LEU A 724 1.71 14.68 -32.98
CA LEU A 724 2.77 13.78 -33.41
C LEU A 724 2.38 13.02 -34.66
N PRO A 725 3.28 12.90 -35.65
CA PRO A 725 3.04 12.05 -36.81
C PRO A 725 3.00 10.57 -36.37
N ALA A 726 2.11 9.79 -36.96
CA ALA A 726 2.01 8.35 -36.68
C ALA A 726 3.35 7.61 -36.88
N SER A 727 4.18 8.09 -37.81
CA SER A 727 5.53 7.56 -38.08
C SER A 727 6.51 7.76 -36.90
N ALA A 728 6.18 8.59 -35.94
CA ALA A 728 7.01 8.83 -34.76
C ALA A 728 7.04 7.61 -33.81
N ASN A 729 6.00 6.76 -33.86
CA ASN A 729 5.86 5.55 -33.04
C ASN A 729 6.07 5.81 -31.53
N VAL A 730 5.60 6.96 -31.06
CA VAL A 730 5.72 7.37 -29.65
C VAL A 730 4.67 6.62 -28.82
N LYS A 731 5.11 6.02 -27.73
CA LYS A 731 4.26 5.29 -26.80
C LYS A 731 3.89 6.17 -25.61
N PRO A 732 2.80 5.87 -24.88
CA PRO A 732 2.45 6.60 -23.64
C PRO A 732 3.59 6.63 -22.62
N GLU A 733 4.31 5.53 -22.45
CA GLU A 733 5.46 5.43 -21.54
C GLU A 733 6.63 6.37 -21.89
N ASP A 734 6.80 6.76 -23.14
CA ASP A 734 7.81 7.75 -23.56
C ASP A 734 7.48 9.17 -23.07
N LEU A 735 6.22 9.41 -22.72
CA LEU A 735 5.67 10.67 -22.22
C LEU A 735 5.23 10.60 -20.75
N ASN A 736 5.70 9.61 -20.01
CA ASN A 736 5.51 9.53 -18.56
C ASN A 736 6.12 10.76 -17.88
N ILE A 737 5.57 11.14 -16.71
CA ILE A 737 5.98 12.37 -16.01
C ILE A 737 7.47 12.41 -15.69
N ASN A 738 8.08 11.27 -15.37
CA ASN A 738 9.53 11.14 -15.15
C ASN A 738 10.37 11.21 -16.45
N HIS A 739 9.75 11.35 -17.61
CA HIS A 739 10.40 11.62 -18.89
C HIS A 739 10.12 13.04 -19.44
N ILE A 740 9.38 13.84 -18.67
CA ILE A 740 9.09 15.25 -18.97
C ILE A 740 9.87 16.10 -17.98
N ASP A 741 10.84 16.81 -18.45
CA ASP A 741 11.70 17.69 -17.66
C ASP A 741 11.22 19.13 -17.79
N ILE A 742 10.61 19.64 -16.73
CA ILE A 742 10.32 21.07 -16.57
C ILE A 742 11.43 21.66 -15.74
N PHE A 743 12.09 22.69 -16.25
CA PHE A 743 13.28 23.26 -15.64
C PHE A 743 13.21 24.78 -15.56
N ALA A 744 13.85 25.33 -14.53
CA ALA A 744 14.01 26.76 -14.36
C ALA A 744 15.31 27.23 -15.06
N ILE A 745 15.27 28.42 -15.63
CA ILE A 745 16.42 29.11 -16.19
C ILE A 745 16.74 30.29 -15.28
N THR A 746 17.83 30.19 -14.50
CA THR A 746 18.18 31.15 -13.45
C THR A 746 19.09 32.29 -13.90
N ALA A 747 19.71 32.14 -15.06
CA ALA A 747 20.39 33.22 -15.75
C ALA A 747 20.06 33.12 -17.26
N PRO A 748 18.89 33.65 -17.69
CA PRO A 748 18.49 33.58 -19.07
C PRO A 748 19.37 34.44 -19.95
N THR A 749 20.04 33.83 -20.92
CA THR A 749 20.85 34.51 -21.93
C THR A 749 20.72 33.83 -23.28
N THR A 750 20.82 34.61 -24.34
CA THR A 750 20.85 34.07 -25.70
C THR A 750 22.27 33.57 -26.11
N VAL A 751 23.27 33.83 -25.26
CA VAL A 751 24.65 33.36 -25.54
C VAL A 751 24.76 31.90 -25.16
N LYS A 752 25.10 31.11 -26.18
CA LYS A 752 25.22 29.66 -26.09
C LYS A 752 26.22 29.28 -24.99
N ARG A 753 25.80 28.34 -24.08
CA ARG A 753 26.58 27.84 -22.95
C ARG A 753 26.92 28.87 -21.85
N GLU A 754 26.15 29.91 -21.76
CA GLU A 754 26.27 30.89 -20.64
C GLU A 754 25.05 30.89 -19.74
N ARG A 755 23.94 30.26 -20.16
CA ARG A 755 22.74 30.19 -19.33
C ARG A 755 22.87 29.12 -18.25
N THR A 756 22.40 29.43 -17.06
CA THR A 756 22.29 28.50 -15.95
C THR A 756 20.87 28.00 -15.83
N GLU A 757 20.75 26.74 -15.45
CA GLU A 757 19.49 26.02 -15.33
C GLU A 757 19.44 25.29 -13.99
N VAL A 758 18.23 25.09 -13.48
CA VAL A 758 17.95 24.18 -12.35
C VAL A 758 16.92 23.16 -12.83
N HIS A 759 17.26 21.90 -12.70
CA HIS A 759 16.41 20.80 -13.05
C HIS A 759 16.05 19.98 -11.80
N VAL A 760 15.02 19.18 -11.90
CA VAL A 760 14.72 18.15 -10.89
C VAL A 760 15.92 17.18 -10.84
N ALA A 761 16.25 16.71 -9.64
CA ALA A 761 17.39 15.82 -9.42
C ALA A 761 17.41 14.63 -10.42
N GLY A 762 18.58 14.37 -11.02
CA GLY A 762 18.75 13.30 -12.00
C GLY A 762 18.60 13.72 -13.47
N PHE A 763 17.93 14.82 -13.78
CA PHE A 763 17.94 15.36 -15.17
C PHE A 763 19.23 16.11 -15.45
N ALA A 764 19.89 15.76 -16.56
CA ALA A 764 21.07 16.49 -17.05
C ALA A 764 20.70 17.90 -17.50
N PRO A 765 21.61 18.88 -17.41
CA PRO A 765 21.41 20.20 -18.03
C PRO A 765 21.15 20.08 -19.54
N THR A 766 20.50 21.09 -20.12
CA THR A 766 20.28 21.11 -21.57
C THR A 766 21.59 21.38 -22.35
N ASP A 767 21.58 21.19 -23.67
CA ASP A 767 22.78 21.45 -24.53
C ASP A 767 23.17 22.94 -24.55
N LEU A 768 22.27 23.83 -24.17
CA LEU A 768 22.53 25.27 -24.12
C LEU A 768 22.93 25.75 -22.74
N ALA A 769 22.81 24.92 -21.71
CA ALA A 769 23.23 25.26 -20.36
C ALA A 769 24.75 25.28 -20.22
N THR A 770 25.27 26.13 -19.34
CA THR A 770 26.65 26.03 -18.94
C THR A 770 26.88 24.85 -18.01
N THR A 771 27.92 24.07 -18.27
CA THR A 771 28.38 22.99 -17.38
C THR A 771 29.49 23.43 -16.45
N TYR A 772 29.90 24.72 -16.52
CA TYR A 772 31.05 25.27 -15.78
C TYR A 772 30.85 25.21 -14.27
N TYR A 773 29.63 25.33 -13.80
CA TYR A 773 29.31 25.37 -12.37
C TYR A 773 28.96 24.00 -11.77
N LEU A 774 28.91 22.94 -12.58
CA LEU A 774 28.76 21.57 -12.05
C LEU A 774 29.92 21.23 -11.11
N ASN A 775 29.65 20.63 -9.98
CA ASN A 775 30.61 20.31 -8.92
C ASN A 775 31.32 21.55 -8.34
N SER A 776 30.60 22.67 -8.24
CA SER A 776 31.09 23.88 -7.60
C SER A 776 30.14 24.34 -6.49
N GLY A 777 30.60 25.22 -5.59
CA GLY A 777 29.77 25.64 -4.45
C GLY A 777 29.38 24.44 -3.58
N ASN A 778 28.08 24.29 -3.36
CA ASN A 778 27.52 23.14 -2.65
C ASN A 778 27.14 21.98 -3.59
N ASP A 779 27.09 22.25 -4.90
CA ASP A 779 26.74 21.23 -5.91
C ASP A 779 27.76 20.09 -5.99
N ASN A 780 27.26 18.86 -6.11
CA ASN A 780 28.05 17.64 -6.28
C ASN A 780 27.65 16.88 -7.55
N SER A 781 27.28 17.61 -8.60
CA SER A 781 26.95 17.02 -9.88
C SER A 781 28.17 16.36 -10.55
N SER A 782 27.96 15.18 -11.14
CA SER A 782 28.98 14.38 -11.80
C SER A 782 28.44 13.84 -13.13
N VAL A 783 28.98 14.33 -14.23
CA VAL A 783 28.62 13.86 -15.57
C VAL A 783 28.96 12.37 -15.74
N ALA A 784 30.08 11.92 -15.15
CA ALA A 784 30.52 10.53 -15.25
C ALA A 784 29.58 9.54 -14.53
N GLU A 785 28.91 10.00 -13.48
CA GLU A 785 28.00 9.21 -12.66
C GLU A 785 26.51 9.46 -13.03
N ASN A 786 26.27 10.30 -14.04
CA ASN A 786 24.92 10.74 -14.41
C ASN A 786 24.13 11.33 -13.21
N ARG A 787 24.83 12.07 -12.36
CA ARG A 787 24.32 12.71 -11.16
C ARG A 787 24.27 14.22 -11.37
N TYR A 788 23.10 14.81 -11.24
CA TYR A 788 22.89 16.23 -11.49
C TYR A 788 21.98 16.89 -10.46
N TYR A 789 22.27 18.15 -10.13
CA TYR A 789 21.47 19.03 -9.26
C TYR A 789 21.22 18.43 -7.88
N LEU A 790 22.24 17.80 -7.33
CA LEU A 790 22.31 17.30 -5.96
C LEU A 790 23.55 17.85 -5.26
N SER A 791 23.39 18.25 -4.02
CA SER A 791 24.48 18.76 -3.21
C SER A 791 25.39 17.66 -2.66
N LYS A 792 26.41 18.05 -1.90
CA LYS A 792 27.31 17.13 -1.18
C LYS A 792 26.57 16.35 -0.08
N GLU A 793 25.56 16.94 0.50
CA GLU A 793 24.66 16.33 1.47
C GLU A 793 23.48 15.62 0.79
N ASN A 794 23.54 15.43 -0.51
CA ASN A 794 22.52 14.84 -1.36
C ASN A 794 21.17 15.58 -1.32
N LEU A 795 21.17 16.92 -1.16
CA LEU A 795 19.98 17.76 -1.19
C LEU A 795 19.74 18.31 -2.60
N ALA A 796 18.47 18.38 -3.00
CA ALA A 796 18.04 18.83 -4.32
C ALA A 796 17.63 20.31 -4.33
N TRP A 797 17.81 21.01 -5.47
CA TRP A 797 17.34 22.39 -5.69
C TRP A 797 15.96 22.43 -6.36
N ALA A 798 15.40 21.30 -6.71
CA ALA A 798 14.05 21.22 -7.26
C ALA A 798 13.39 19.89 -6.87
N VAL A 799 12.07 19.93 -6.64
CA VAL A 799 11.27 18.77 -6.26
C VAL A 799 9.97 18.74 -7.08
N VAL A 800 9.55 17.54 -7.49
CA VAL A 800 8.23 17.31 -8.09
C VAL A 800 7.34 16.63 -7.08
N ILE A 801 6.22 17.25 -6.74
CA ILE A 801 5.26 16.77 -5.76
C ILE A 801 4.02 16.31 -6.50
N PRO A 802 3.55 15.04 -6.32
CA PRO A 802 2.44 14.45 -7.07
C PRO A 802 1.06 14.87 -6.52
N GLN A 803 0.88 16.13 -6.28
CA GLN A 803 -0.40 16.78 -5.96
C GLN A 803 -0.29 18.30 -6.11
N GLU A 804 -1.41 18.99 -5.97
CA GLU A 804 -1.39 20.42 -5.74
C GLU A 804 -0.77 20.72 -4.37
N PHE A 805 0.36 21.42 -4.36
CA PHE A 805 1.19 21.64 -3.19
C PHE A 805 1.03 23.07 -2.66
N ALA A 806 0.83 23.19 -1.35
CA ALA A 806 0.83 24.48 -0.66
C ALA A 806 2.28 24.86 -0.32
N TRP A 807 2.92 25.68 -1.14
CA TRP A 807 4.32 26.05 -0.92
C TRP A 807 4.48 26.94 0.33
N PRO A 808 5.60 26.77 1.07
CA PRO A 808 5.91 27.62 2.21
C PRO A 808 5.88 29.11 1.84
N THR A 809 5.52 29.98 2.78
CA THR A 809 5.68 31.41 2.58
C THR A 809 7.15 31.81 2.60
N GLU A 810 7.46 32.96 2.04
CA GLU A 810 8.81 33.49 1.89
C GLU A 810 9.66 33.36 3.17
N HIS A 811 10.85 32.81 3.04
CA HIS A 811 11.81 32.54 4.12
C HIS A 811 11.35 31.47 5.14
N GLN A 812 10.28 30.74 4.90
CA GLN A 812 9.86 29.63 5.75
C GLN A 812 10.44 28.32 5.23
N LYS A 813 11.40 27.74 5.95
CA LYS A 813 12.04 26.48 5.53
C LYS A 813 11.03 25.34 5.42
N ILE A 814 11.11 24.56 4.36
CA ILE A 814 10.22 23.43 4.12
C ILE A 814 10.17 22.45 5.31
N THR A 815 11.28 22.26 6.03
CA THR A 815 11.34 21.40 7.23
C THR A 815 10.58 21.97 8.43
N THR A 816 10.30 23.27 8.46
CA THR A 816 9.52 23.92 9.51
C THR A 816 8.03 23.83 9.21
N VAL A 817 7.69 23.85 7.93
CA VAL A 817 6.30 23.86 7.45
C VAL A 817 5.73 22.44 7.33
N TYR A 818 6.56 21.50 6.92
CA TYR A 818 6.22 20.10 6.69
C TYR A 818 6.99 19.18 7.65
N ASP A 819 6.38 18.80 8.76
CA ASP A 819 7.00 18.02 9.85
C ASP A 819 7.66 16.72 9.37
N LYS A 820 7.00 16.03 8.45
CA LYS A 820 7.44 14.74 7.94
C LYS A 820 8.50 14.83 6.84
N PHE A 821 8.77 16.01 6.29
CA PHE A 821 9.78 16.20 5.24
C PHE A 821 11.16 15.72 5.69
N LYS A 822 11.53 16.02 6.94
CA LYS A 822 12.81 15.58 7.50
C LYS A 822 12.94 14.06 7.51
N SER A 823 11.94 13.35 8.00
CA SER A 823 11.92 11.89 8.05
C SER A 823 12.00 11.30 6.65
N TRP A 824 11.21 11.81 5.71
CA TRP A 824 11.23 11.37 4.30
C TRP A 824 12.63 11.49 3.68
N VAL A 825 13.29 12.64 3.81
CA VAL A 825 14.63 12.87 3.24
C VAL A 825 15.68 12.00 3.91
N THR A 826 15.75 11.99 5.25
CA THR A 826 16.82 11.28 5.99
C THR A 826 16.70 9.76 5.91
N THR A 827 15.50 9.22 5.62
CA THR A 827 15.28 7.79 5.39
C THR A 827 15.39 7.40 3.92
N GLY A 828 15.70 8.35 3.01
CA GLY A 828 15.77 8.07 1.57
C GLY A 828 14.43 7.66 0.97
N GLY A 829 13.33 8.25 1.44
CA GLY A 829 12.00 7.96 0.95
C GLY A 829 11.38 6.64 1.46
N GLN A 830 12.00 6.00 2.48
CA GLN A 830 11.45 4.77 3.06
C GLN A 830 10.29 5.05 4.03
N GLN A 831 10.22 6.26 4.58
CA GLN A 831 9.15 6.69 5.47
C GLN A 831 8.52 7.99 4.94
N ASP A 832 7.29 8.22 5.37
CA ASP A 832 6.55 9.47 5.11
C ASP A 832 6.48 9.89 3.63
N ASN A 833 6.27 8.94 2.72
CA ASN A 833 6.10 9.23 1.28
C ASN A 833 4.89 10.14 0.97
N ASP A 834 4.08 10.43 1.97
CA ASP A 834 2.95 11.34 1.93
C ASP A 834 3.20 12.65 2.71
N TRP A 835 4.47 12.99 2.99
CA TRP A 835 4.89 14.14 3.82
C TRP A 835 4.20 15.46 3.42
N TYR A 836 3.89 15.64 2.15
CA TYR A 836 3.31 16.85 1.57
C TYR A 836 1.79 16.99 1.82
N LYS A 837 1.13 15.99 2.42
CA LYS A 837 -0.33 16.01 2.67
C LYS A 837 -0.73 16.80 3.93
N SER A 838 0.23 17.10 4.81
CA SER A 838 -0.03 17.81 6.07
C SER A 838 1.03 18.85 6.32
N HIS A 839 0.62 20.09 6.61
CA HIS A 839 1.50 21.24 6.79
C HIS A 839 1.03 22.16 7.93
N SER A 840 1.91 23.04 8.43
CA SER A 840 1.60 24.13 9.35
C SER A 840 0.81 25.25 8.65
N GLN A 841 0.55 26.36 9.35
CA GLN A 841 -0.14 27.51 8.79
C GLN A 841 0.76 28.42 7.94
N ASP A 842 2.08 28.17 7.92
CA ASP A 842 3.08 29.01 7.25
C ASP A 842 3.24 28.67 5.76
N VAL A 843 2.13 28.36 5.11
CA VAL A 843 2.00 28.15 3.66
C VAL A 843 1.29 29.33 3.00
N TYR A 844 1.55 29.52 1.71
CA TYR A 844 0.76 30.50 0.95
C TYR A 844 -0.70 30.00 0.83
N PRO A 845 -1.71 30.83 1.14
CA PRO A 845 -3.12 30.43 1.09
C PRO A 845 -3.60 30.30 -0.37
N ILE A 846 -3.45 29.09 -0.93
CA ILE A 846 -3.76 28.76 -2.33
C ILE A 846 -5.23 29.08 -2.67
N GLU A 847 -6.15 28.96 -1.71
CA GLU A 847 -7.56 29.32 -1.84
C GLU A 847 -7.81 30.78 -2.20
N ASN A 848 -6.82 31.65 -1.99
CA ASN A 848 -6.86 33.06 -2.42
C ASN A 848 -6.56 33.24 -3.91
N LEU A 849 -6.15 32.18 -4.61
CA LEU A 849 -5.93 32.23 -6.06
C LEU A 849 -7.25 32.02 -6.77
N THR A 850 -7.84 33.08 -7.32
CA THR A 850 -9.24 33.10 -7.83
C THR A 850 -9.55 32.17 -9.00
N GLN A 851 -8.56 31.57 -9.64
CA GLN A 851 -8.78 30.64 -10.76
C GLN A 851 -8.99 29.18 -10.33
N LEU A 852 -8.65 28.79 -9.10
CA LEU A 852 -8.77 27.40 -8.61
C LEU A 852 -10.21 26.93 -8.43
N ASN A 853 -11.18 27.86 -8.32
CA ASN A 853 -12.60 27.55 -8.12
C ASN A 853 -13.39 27.27 -9.42
N LYS A 854 -12.72 27.02 -10.54
CA LYS A 854 -13.39 26.84 -11.85
C LYS A 854 -13.36 25.42 -12.42
N TYR A 855 -12.81 24.44 -11.69
CA TYR A 855 -12.77 23.06 -12.18
C TYR A 855 -13.41 22.09 -11.20
#